data_acbd785011b482c432866eb8dfd48ad4
#
_entry.id   acbd785011b482c432866eb8dfd48ad4
#
_cell.length_a   1.000
_cell.length_b   1.000
_cell.length_c   1.000
_cell.angle_alpha   90.00
_cell.angle_beta   90.00
_cell.angle_gamma   90.00
#
_symmetry.space_group_name_H-M   'P 1'
#
loop_
_entity.id
_entity.type
_entity.pdbx_description
1 polymer ?
#
loop_
_entity_poly.entity_id
_entity_poly.type
_entity_poly.pdbx_seq_one_letter_code
_entity_poly.pdbx_strand_id
1 'polypeptide(L)'
;NIKDFADYVLQLPSASFTQRRPGQGQIFMRGISDNGNNNQSLQGPSVAIYLDESPVTMIGDNLDVHVYDIERVEALSGPQGTLYGAASQAGNLKIITNKPSGEFDSGVNVSVESTSGGDDSTMVEGFVNIPLSENIAMRFVGYNDDDGGYIDSVSDSITFPLSGITRTNELFVEDNFNDSVKEGYRAALRVDLNDSWKIDASFQGQETETDGVWDHNPDRLGKYNVSRFYDDTTHDEWDRFSVTVSGDLGFADLTFTTSSLERDFEVLSDYSHYSIDGYVEGYYTCYEYYFGPCVDPSIQFENDTHQEYDTTEIRLASNSDGRFNWIIGAFMTENETAYDSQWHVPAINPDAAVPGSDDLYYQTDQVRYEEESAVFGEVYLQLNDKTELTLGHRSFDTEATLKGFVGTVFWPNYILYSSTRPDNVDSVYDGSDSISKVNISYQATDDALIYATVSEGYRPGGNNRTTQLGASYDADFLTNYEFGFKTILMDGRMRLNGAVYSMQWDDIQLGWFDPDISLLGLVDNVGEASSIGFEIDSKIILSDRVSATFAFAKNDAILTEDYELRGAVEARKNQDLPFTPDKKGNFGLTAELSDKSRIDFNYAFVDKMWNDLFYDDREMQDSYGIGSLSYTMDVSDQASIQVYFDNVFDEVAELFINSEDIEKLTTVNRPRTFGIKYSWKMNK
;
A
#
# COMPACT_ATOMS: atom_id res chain seq x y z
N ASN A 1 -17.55 2.74 -9.14
CA ASN A 1 -16.53 2.12 -9.98
C ASN A 1 -15.32 1.84 -9.07
N ILE A 2 -14.74 0.67 -9.11
CA ILE A 2 -13.53 0.32 -8.36
C ILE A 2 -12.49 -0.03 -9.42
N LYS A 3 -11.44 0.77 -9.53
CA LYS A 3 -10.39 0.61 -10.54
C LYS A 3 -9.04 0.24 -9.93
N ASP A 4 -8.72 0.81 -8.77
CA ASP A 4 -7.41 0.77 -8.17
C ASP A 4 -7.42 0.53 -6.65
N PHE A 5 -6.26 0.61 -6.05
CA PHE A 5 -5.99 0.44 -4.63
C PHE A 5 -6.83 1.39 -3.75
N ALA A 6 -6.83 2.68 -4.04
CA ALA A 6 -7.54 3.68 -3.22
C ALA A 6 -9.05 3.42 -3.19
N ASP A 7 -9.63 3.03 -4.31
CA ASP A 7 -11.06 2.78 -4.46
C ASP A 7 -11.55 1.67 -3.52
N TYR A 8 -10.85 0.52 -3.46
CA TYR A 8 -11.32 -0.56 -2.59
C TYR A 8 -10.96 -0.32 -1.12
N VAL A 9 -9.85 0.35 -0.80
CA VAL A 9 -9.50 0.69 0.59
C VAL A 9 -10.50 1.68 1.19
N LEU A 10 -11.02 2.62 0.41
CA LEU A 10 -12.11 3.50 0.85
C LEU A 10 -13.37 2.74 1.30
N GLN A 11 -13.63 1.55 0.74
CA GLN A 11 -14.77 0.72 1.13
C GLN A 11 -14.54 -0.08 2.42
N LEU A 12 -13.30 -0.14 2.93
CA LEU A 12 -12.93 -0.88 4.13
C LEU A 12 -12.93 0.05 5.35
N PRO A 13 -13.88 -0.07 6.29
CA PRO A 13 -13.99 0.88 7.41
C PRO A 13 -12.84 0.75 8.41
N SER A 14 -12.23 -0.44 8.55
CA SER A 14 -11.11 -0.70 9.44
C SER A 14 -9.74 -0.34 8.85
N ALA A 15 -9.69 0.04 7.56
CA ALA A 15 -8.45 0.42 6.87
C ALA A 15 -8.38 1.93 6.65
N SER A 16 -7.18 2.49 6.72
CA SER A 16 -6.81 3.83 6.24
C SER A 16 -5.65 3.70 5.27
N PHE A 17 -5.34 4.74 4.54
CA PHE A 17 -4.24 4.72 3.58
C PHE A 17 -3.66 6.11 3.39
N THR A 18 -2.40 6.15 2.94
CA THR A 18 -1.79 7.31 2.34
C THR A 18 -1.62 7.07 0.85
N GLN A 19 -1.69 8.10 0.06
CA GLN A 19 -1.39 8.03 -1.38
C GLN A 19 -0.77 9.34 -1.82
N ARG A 20 0.37 9.27 -2.50
CA ARG A 20 1.06 10.43 -3.09
C ARG A 20 0.80 10.53 -4.58
N ARG A 21 0.78 9.42 -5.28
CA ARG A 21 0.43 9.27 -6.71
C ARG A 21 0.09 7.81 -7.02
N PRO A 22 -0.39 7.45 -8.21
CA PRO A 22 -0.55 6.04 -8.61
C PRO A 22 0.73 5.24 -8.38
N GLY A 23 0.62 4.02 -7.83
CA GLY A 23 1.76 3.19 -7.45
C GLY A 23 2.49 3.60 -6.17
N GLN A 24 2.16 4.73 -5.56
CA GLN A 24 2.77 5.20 -4.31
C GLN A 24 1.73 5.37 -3.20
N GLY A 25 1.54 4.33 -2.43
CA GLY A 25 0.61 4.35 -1.31
C GLY A 25 0.86 3.24 -0.29
N GLN A 26 0.41 3.47 0.93
CA GLN A 26 0.49 2.51 2.03
C GLN A 26 -0.86 2.34 2.70
N ILE A 27 -1.15 1.10 3.15
CA ILE A 27 -2.36 0.76 3.87
C ILE A 27 -2.07 0.49 5.34
N PHE A 28 -2.96 0.95 6.21
CA PHE A 28 -2.95 0.70 7.64
C PHE A 28 -4.28 0.09 8.07
N MET A 29 -4.29 -0.76 9.09
CA MET A 29 -5.51 -1.35 9.60
C MET A 29 -5.67 -1.13 11.10
N ARG A 30 -6.91 -0.82 11.54
CA ARG A 30 -7.28 -0.64 12.94
C ARG A 30 -6.40 0.37 13.70
N GLY A 31 -5.89 1.38 13.00
CA GLY A 31 -5.06 2.42 13.59
C GLY A 31 -3.61 2.01 13.90
N ILE A 32 -3.12 0.89 13.36
CA ILE A 32 -1.72 0.51 13.46
C ILE A 32 -0.97 1.15 12.29
N SER A 33 -0.35 2.28 12.57
CA SER A 33 0.39 3.09 11.60
C SER A 33 1.70 3.60 12.21
N ASP A 34 2.75 3.52 11.43
CA ASP A 34 4.16 3.74 11.81
C ASP A 34 4.79 4.98 11.18
N ASN A 35 4.01 6.01 10.94
CA ASN A 35 4.41 7.26 10.30
C ASN A 35 4.46 7.26 8.76
N GLY A 36 4.14 6.15 8.09
CA GLY A 36 3.86 6.12 6.65
C GLY A 36 4.98 6.60 5.73
N ASN A 37 6.24 6.34 6.08
CA ASN A 37 7.37 6.70 5.24
C ASN A 37 7.64 5.61 4.18
N ASN A 38 7.60 5.98 2.90
CA ASN A 38 7.74 5.05 1.77
C ASN A 38 9.21 4.79 1.38
N ASN A 39 10.16 5.17 2.18
CA ASN A 39 11.56 5.00 1.85
C ASN A 39 11.96 3.52 1.94
N GLN A 40 12.56 2.97 0.89
CA GLN A 40 13.00 1.59 0.79
C GLN A 40 14.08 1.19 1.82
N SER A 41 14.64 2.15 2.52
CA SER A 41 15.63 1.93 3.57
C SER A 41 15.05 1.86 4.97
N LEU A 42 13.73 1.94 5.12
CA LEU A 42 13.03 1.93 6.42
C LEU A 42 12.38 0.58 6.71
N GLN A 43 11.43 0.58 7.64
CA GLN A 43 10.73 -0.61 8.09
C GLN A 43 9.77 -1.16 7.03
N GLY A 44 9.47 -2.45 7.11
CA GLY A 44 8.43 -3.09 6.30
C GLY A 44 7.01 -2.66 6.70
N PRO A 45 6.02 -2.85 5.82
CA PRO A 45 4.62 -2.52 6.08
C PRO A 45 4.00 -3.42 7.15
N SER A 46 2.97 -2.90 7.86
CA SER A 46 2.22 -3.64 8.89
C SER A 46 1.03 -4.44 8.34
N VAL A 47 0.66 -4.23 7.07
CA VAL A 47 -0.44 -4.91 6.38
C VAL A 47 0.07 -5.62 5.15
N ALA A 48 -0.14 -6.94 5.09
CA ALA A 48 0.25 -7.73 3.94
C ALA A 48 -0.74 -7.65 2.79
N ILE A 49 -0.24 -7.62 1.57
CA ILE A 49 -1.03 -7.76 0.34
C ILE A 49 -0.69 -9.10 -0.31
N TYR A 50 -1.72 -9.87 -0.61
CA TYR A 50 -1.63 -11.15 -1.30
C TYR A 50 -2.31 -11.08 -2.66
N LEU A 51 -1.66 -11.62 -3.65
CA LEU A 51 -2.24 -11.83 -4.97
C LEU A 51 -2.35 -13.34 -5.22
N ASP A 52 -3.61 -13.83 -5.19
CA ASP A 52 -3.92 -15.26 -5.10
C ASP A 52 -3.34 -15.94 -3.85
N GLU A 53 -2.42 -16.89 -3.99
CA GLU A 53 -1.83 -17.66 -2.88
C GLU A 53 -0.45 -17.15 -2.44
N SER A 54 0.07 -16.05 -3.00
CA SER A 54 1.40 -15.55 -2.65
C SER A 54 1.38 -14.08 -2.24
N PRO A 55 2.24 -13.70 -1.27
CA PRO A 55 2.42 -12.30 -0.91
C PRO A 55 3.05 -11.53 -2.07
N VAL A 56 2.68 -10.25 -2.18
CA VAL A 56 3.27 -9.25 -3.07
C VAL A 56 3.63 -7.98 -2.30
N THR A 57 3.80 -8.12 -0.98
CA THR A 57 4.15 -7.03 -0.07
C THR A 57 5.64 -6.83 -0.06
N MET A 58 6.10 -5.66 -0.40
CA MET A 58 7.49 -5.26 -0.42
C MET A 58 7.72 -4.04 0.46
N ILE A 59 8.97 -3.74 0.79
CA ILE A 59 9.33 -2.50 1.47
C ILE A 59 9.13 -1.33 0.51
N GLY A 60 8.69 -0.20 1.06
CA GLY A 60 8.32 0.98 0.28
C GLY A 60 6.82 1.03 -0.01
N ASP A 61 6.47 1.42 -1.22
CA ASP A 61 5.07 1.54 -1.63
C ASP A 61 4.43 0.21 -1.99
N ASN A 62 3.16 0.04 -1.61
CA ASN A 62 2.38 -1.13 -1.97
C ASN A 62 2.21 -1.25 -3.50
N LEU A 63 2.21 -2.49 -3.98
CA LEU A 63 1.91 -2.78 -5.37
C LEU A 63 0.48 -2.37 -5.70
N ASP A 64 0.30 -1.46 -6.66
CA ASP A 64 -1.02 -1.05 -7.16
C ASP A 64 -1.47 -2.01 -8.27
N VAL A 65 -2.37 -2.93 -7.93
CA VAL A 65 -2.91 -3.92 -8.86
C VAL A 65 -4.22 -3.43 -9.45
N HIS A 66 -4.28 -3.25 -10.76
CA HIS A 66 -5.52 -2.86 -11.45
C HIS A 66 -6.65 -3.88 -11.23
N VAL A 67 -7.84 -3.38 -10.87
CA VAL A 67 -8.98 -4.20 -10.46
C VAL A 67 -9.83 -4.59 -11.68
N TYR A 68 -9.31 -5.47 -12.52
CA TYR A 68 -10.06 -6.09 -13.60
C TYR A 68 -9.91 -7.60 -13.62
N ASP A 69 -11.00 -8.30 -13.92
CA ASP A 69 -11.08 -9.77 -13.91
C ASP A 69 -10.66 -10.40 -12.58
N ILE A 70 -10.97 -9.69 -11.49
CA ILE A 70 -10.79 -10.13 -10.11
C ILE A 70 -12.09 -10.85 -9.67
N GLU A 71 -11.95 -11.98 -8.96
CA GLU A 71 -13.08 -12.70 -8.38
C GLU A 71 -13.60 -11.94 -7.16
N ARG A 72 -12.69 -11.53 -6.26
CA ARG A 72 -12.99 -10.78 -5.03
C ARG A 72 -11.72 -10.21 -4.39
N VAL A 73 -11.92 -9.22 -3.53
CA VAL A 73 -10.91 -8.72 -2.60
C VAL A 73 -11.39 -9.04 -1.19
N GLU A 74 -10.52 -9.62 -0.37
CA GLU A 74 -10.78 -9.98 1.03
C GLU A 74 -9.88 -9.16 1.95
N ALA A 75 -10.45 -8.54 2.98
CA ALA A 75 -9.71 -7.85 4.02
C ALA A 75 -9.85 -8.62 5.34
N LEU A 76 -8.75 -8.96 5.96
CA LEU A 76 -8.66 -9.65 7.23
C LEU A 76 -8.03 -8.68 8.24
N SER A 77 -8.88 -8.03 9.05
CA SER A 77 -8.42 -7.05 10.04
C SER A 77 -7.88 -7.74 11.30
N GLY A 78 -6.85 -7.15 11.90
CA GLY A 78 -6.13 -7.71 13.05
C GLY A 78 -5.06 -8.74 12.65
N PRO A 79 -4.18 -9.12 13.59
CA PRO A 79 -3.03 -10.00 13.31
C PRO A 79 -3.41 -11.32 12.67
N GLN A 80 -2.76 -11.62 11.55
CA GLN A 80 -2.89 -12.87 10.79
C GLN A 80 -1.55 -13.62 10.66
N GLY A 81 -0.53 -13.18 11.38
CA GLY A 81 0.84 -13.66 11.25
C GLY A 81 1.04 -15.18 11.38
N THR A 82 0.19 -15.89 12.15
CA THR A 82 0.33 -17.35 12.32
C THR A 82 0.21 -18.13 11.01
N LEU A 83 -0.62 -17.70 10.07
CA LEU A 83 -0.78 -18.33 8.76
C LEU A 83 -0.11 -17.57 7.62
N TYR A 84 -0.07 -16.22 7.71
CA TYR A 84 0.38 -15.36 6.61
C TYR A 84 1.79 -14.75 6.83
N GLY A 85 2.37 -14.84 8.03
CA GLY A 85 3.74 -14.44 8.33
C GLY A 85 3.94 -12.93 8.56
N ALA A 86 5.16 -12.47 8.25
CA ALA A 86 5.56 -11.08 8.35
C ALA A 86 4.62 -10.16 7.57
N ALA A 87 4.66 -8.86 7.83
CA ALA A 87 3.75 -7.87 7.25
C ALA A 87 2.24 -8.10 7.50
N SER A 88 1.80 -9.28 7.96
CA SER A 88 0.43 -9.54 8.41
C SER A 88 0.22 -9.18 9.89
N GLN A 89 0.96 -8.18 10.38
CA GLN A 89 0.93 -7.72 11.76
C GLN A 89 -0.41 -7.09 12.14
N ALA A 90 -0.88 -6.11 11.36
CA ALA A 90 -2.14 -5.42 11.61
C ALA A 90 -3.31 -5.97 10.78
N GLY A 91 -3.03 -6.73 9.75
CA GLY A 91 -4.02 -7.31 8.87
C GLY A 91 -3.48 -7.80 7.55
N ASN A 92 -4.40 -8.23 6.70
CA ASN A 92 -4.08 -8.79 5.40
C ASN A 92 -5.14 -8.39 4.37
N LEU A 93 -4.71 -8.04 3.17
CA LEU A 93 -5.54 -7.79 2.02
C LEU A 93 -5.24 -8.85 0.96
N LYS A 94 -6.24 -9.63 0.54
CA LYS A 94 -6.07 -10.69 -0.44
C LYS A 94 -6.88 -10.39 -1.70
N ILE A 95 -6.19 -10.25 -2.84
CA ILE A 95 -6.77 -10.07 -4.16
C ILE A 95 -6.80 -11.45 -4.83
N ILE A 96 -7.98 -11.91 -5.21
CA ILE A 96 -8.18 -13.24 -5.80
C ILE A 96 -8.65 -13.08 -7.24
N THR A 97 -7.86 -13.60 -8.18
CA THR A 97 -8.14 -13.49 -9.61
C THR A 97 -9.09 -14.57 -10.11
N ASN A 98 -9.88 -14.26 -11.14
CA ASN A 98 -10.68 -15.28 -11.84
C ASN A 98 -9.77 -16.33 -12.49
N LYS A 99 -10.01 -17.61 -12.17
CA LYS A 99 -9.23 -18.73 -12.69
C LYS A 99 -9.76 -19.23 -14.01
N PRO A 100 -8.92 -19.87 -14.88
CA PRO A 100 -9.38 -20.55 -16.09
C PRO A 100 -10.45 -21.59 -15.78
N SER A 101 -11.46 -21.71 -16.65
CA SER A 101 -12.60 -22.63 -16.50
C SER A 101 -12.82 -23.47 -17.74
N GLY A 102 -13.58 -24.58 -17.61
CA GLY A 102 -13.91 -25.49 -18.70
C GLY A 102 -14.92 -24.95 -19.74
N GLU A 103 -15.37 -23.70 -19.59
CA GLU A 103 -16.32 -23.07 -20.52
C GLU A 103 -15.65 -21.92 -21.28
N PHE A 104 -15.96 -21.78 -22.57
CA PHE A 104 -15.51 -20.62 -23.32
C PHE A 104 -16.29 -19.39 -22.87
N ASP A 105 -15.56 -18.34 -22.44
CA ASP A 105 -16.13 -17.06 -22.01
C ASP A 105 -15.23 -15.91 -22.49
N SER A 106 -15.82 -14.74 -22.71
CA SER A 106 -15.07 -13.53 -23.06
C SER A 106 -15.86 -12.29 -22.72
N GLY A 107 -15.15 -11.21 -22.45
CA GLY A 107 -15.76 -9.93 -22.14
C GLY A 107 -14.85 -8.76 -22.49
N VAL A 108 -15.46 -7.60 -22.66
CA VAL A 108 -14.76 -6.33 -22.87
C VAL A 108 -15.54 -5.20 -22.19
N ASN A 109 -14.77 -4.30 -21.55
CA ASN A 109 -15.27 -3.02 -21.03
C ASN A 109 -14.58 -1.89 -21.79
N VAL A 110 -15.32 -0.83 -22.06
CA VAL A 110 -14.78 0.43 -22.58
C VAL A 110 -15.44 1.56 -21.82
N SER A 111 -14.66 2.48 -21.24
CA SER A 111 -15.16 3.69 -20.61
C SER A 111 -14.51 4.94 -21.16
N VAL A 112 -15.25 6.03 -21.07
CA VAL A 112 -14.78 7.40 -21.28
C VAL A 112 -15.26 8.23 -20.11
N GLU A 113 -14.38 9.08 -19.60
CA GLU A 113 -14.61 9.92 -18.43
C GLU A 113 -14.24 11.36 -18.72
N SER A 114 -14.91 12.29 -18.06
CA SER A 114 -14.60 13.72 -18.11
C SER A 114 -14.53 14.28 -16.71
N THR A 115 -13.37 14.78 -16.34
CA THR A 115 -13.07 15.33 -15.01
C THR A 115 -13.35 16.83 -14.99
N SER A 116 -13.96 17.31 -13.90
CA SER A 116 -14.26 18.74 -13.74
C SER A 116 -12.98 19.55 -13.57
N GLY A 117 -12.66 20.38 -14.56
CA GLY A 117 -11.43 21.18 -14.57
C GLY A 117 -10.17 20.41 -14.96
N GLY A 118 -10.31 19.19 -15.40
CA GLY A 118 -9.22 18.32 -15.87
C GLY A 118 -9.47 17.80 -17.28
N ASP A 119 -8.59 16.91 -17.73
CA ASP A 119 -8.67 16.27 -19.03
C ASP A 119 -9.56 15.03 -19.01
N ASP A 120 -9.93 14.57 -20.21
CA ASP A 120 -10.74 13.37 -20.38
C ASP A 120 -9.89 12.10 -20.21
N SER A 121 -10.49 11.02 -19.67
CA SER A 121 -9.84 9.73 -19.47
C SER A 121 -10.52 8.64 -20.32
N THR A 122 -9.77 7.60 -20.67
CA THR A 122 -10.29 6.45 -21.41
C THR A 122 -9.75 5.13 -20.87
N MET A 123 -10.59 4.10 -20.79
CA MET A 123 -10.19 2.77 -20.35
C MET A 123 -10.73 1.69 -21.27
N VAL A 124 -9.90 0.70 -21.57
CA VAL A 124 -10.28 -0.52 -22.31
C VAL A 124 -9.77 -1.73 -21.55
N GLU A 125 -10.66 -2.64 -21.20
CA GLU A 125 -10.35 -3.88 -20.49
C GLU A 125 -10.95 -5.07 -21.23
N GLY A 126 -10.29 -6.21 -21.28
CA GLY A 126 -10.82 -7.40 -21.91
C GLY A 126 -10.25 -8.71 -21.39
N PHE A 127 -11.07 -9.76 -21.44
CA PHE A 127 -10.61 -11.10 -21.14
C PHE A 127 -11.16 -12.13 -22.13
N VAL A 128 -10.44 -13.25 -22.27
CA VAL A 128 -10.91 -14.46 -22.96
C VAL A 128 -10.50 -15.71 -22.18
N ASN A 129 -11.46 -16.60 -21.93
CA ASN A 129 -11.26 -17.91 -21.34
C ASN A 129 -11.47 -18.98 -22.41
N ILE A 130 -10.47 -19.84 -22.60
CA ILE A 130 -10.41 -20.84 -23.66
C ILE A 130 -10.22 -22.25 -23.06
N PRO A 131 -11.24 -23.11 -23.05
CA PRO A 131 -11.05 -24.50 -22.73
C PRO A 131 -10.32 -25.20 -23.91
N LEU A 132 -9.11 -25.69 -23.65
CA LEU A 132 -8.31 -26.42 -24.66
C LEU A 132 -8.68 -27.91 -24.71
N SER A 133 -9.12 -28.46 -23.59
CA SER A 133 -9.63 -29.82 -23.44
C SER A 133 -10.55 -29.91 -22.22
N GLU A 134 -11.06 -31.10 -21.90
CA GLU A 134 -11.85 -31.32 -20.68
C GLU A 134 -11.08 -31.01 -19.40
N ASN A 135 -9.74 -31.06 -19.45
CA ASN A 135 -8.86 -30.95 -18.29
C ASN A 135 -7.88 -29.76 -18.39
N ILE A 136 -7.91 -28.96 -19.44
CA ILE A 136 -6.97 -27.86 -19.64
C ILE A 136 -7.72 -26.62 -20.12
N ALA A 137 -7.55 -25.53 -19.39
CA ALA A 137 -8.10 -24.24 -19.77
C ALA A 137 -7.06 -23.14 -19.64
N MET A 138 -7.17 -22.11 -20.47
CA MET A 138 -6.36 -20.88 -20.41
C MET A 138 -7.27 -19.66 -20.30
N ARG A 139 -6.76 -18.63 -19.61
CA ARG A 139 -7.42 -17.33 -19.50
C ARG A 139 -6.41 -16.22 -19.79
N PHE A 140 -6.78 -15.31 -20.65
CA PHE A 140 -6.00 -14.14 -21.00
C PHE A 140 -6.79 -12.89 -20.63
N VAL A 141 -6.09 -11.91 -20.05
CA VAL A 141 -6.63 -10.62 -19.65
C VAL A 141 -5.69 -9.54 -20.19
N GLY A 142 -6.23 -8.41 -20.57
CA GLY A 142 -5.47 -7.23 -20.93
C GLY A 142 -6.26 -5.97 -20.68
N TYR A 143 -5.58 -4.89 -20.33
CA TYR A 143 -6.18 -3.59 -20.06
C TYR A 143 -5.22 -2.45 -20.42
N ASN A 144 -5.84 -1.31 -20.69
CA ASN A 144 -5.18 -0.01 -20.82
C ASN A 144 -6.12 1.02 -20.19
N ASP A 145 -5.62 1.80 -19.24
CA ASP A 145 -6.31 2.88 -18.53
C ASP A 145 -5.48 4.15 -18.70
N ASP A 146 -6.03 5.13 -19.40
CA ASP A 146 -5.41 6.41 -19.71
C ASP A 146 -6.21 7.49 -18.96
N ASP A 147 -5.63 7.93 -17.84
CA ASP A 147 -6.23 8.85 -16.88
C ASP A 147 -5.68 10.27 -17.09
N GLY A 148 -6.50 11.18 -17.62
CA GLY A 148 -6.15 12.59 -17.84
C GLY A 148 -5.89 13.35 -16.53
N GLY A 149 -5.01 14.34 -16.60
CA GLY A 149 -4.60 15.16 -15.46
C GLY A 149 -5.66 16.16 -14.99
N TYR A 150 -5.41 16.76 -13.82
CA TYR A 150 -6.29 17.76 -13.20
C TYR A 150 -5.56 18.73 -12.26
N ILE A 151 -4.23 18.64 -12.17
CA ILE A 151 -3.37 19.57 -11.44
C ILE A 151 -2.64 20.44 -12.45
N ASP A 152 -2.58 21.76 -12.19
CA ASP A 152 -1.85 22.70 -13.03
C ASP A 152 -0.49 23.05 -12.40
N SER A 153 0.60 22.96 -13.17
CA SER A 153 1.86 23.60 -12.83
C SER A 153 1.83 25.05 -13.28
N VAL A 154 1.70 25.98 -12.32
CA VAL A 154 1.52 27.40 -12.61
C VAL A 154 2.83 28.19 -12.57
N SER A 155 2.87 29.33 -13.25
CA SER A 155 4.05 30.20 -13.28
C SER A 155 4.42 30.74 -11.91
N ASP A 156 5.69 30.58 -11.53
CA ASP A 156 6.23 30.99 -10.24
C ASP A 156 7.74 31.24 -10.27
N SER A 157 8.30 31.66 -9.12
CA SER A 157 9.74 31.85 -8.95
C SER A 157 10.19 31.60 -7.51
N ILE A 158 11.34 30.96 -7.34
CA ILE A 158 12.04 30.81 -6.07
C ILE A 158 13.24 31.74 -6.03
N THR A 159 13.43 32.46 -4.91
CA THR A 159 14.65 33.21 -4.63
C THR A 159 15.35 32.61 -3.45
N PHE A 160 16.54 32.07 -3.66
CA PHE A 160 17.31 31.37 -2.65
C PHE A 160 17.98 32.38 -1.69
N PRO A 161 17.94 32.14 -0.36
CA PRO A 161 18.20 33.19 0.64
C PRO A 161 19.66 33.62 0.75
N LEU A 162 20.64 32.73 0.54
CA LEU A 162 22.05 33.08 0.69
C LEU A 162 22.67 33.62 -0.59
N SER A 163 22.37 33.03 -1.73
CA SER A 163 22.88 33.47 -3.03
C SER A 163 22.13 34.70 -3.59
N GLY A 164 20.85 34.86 -3.24
CA GLY A 164 19.94 35.82 -3.91
C GLY A 164 19.63 35.43 -5.36
N ILE A 165 19.99 34.24 -5.81
CA ILE A 165 19.66 33.72 -7.13
C ILE A 165 18.16 33.44 -7.19
N THR A 166 17.54 33.90 -8.28
CA THR A 166 16.11 33.64 -8.56
C THR A 166 15.99 32.71 -9.75
N ARG A 167 15.29 31.59 -9.54
CA ARG A 167 14.90 30.63 -10.56
C ARG A 167 13.42 30.78 -10.89
N THR A 168 13.08 30.78 -12.18
CA THR A 168 11.69 30.75 -12.66
C THR A 168 11.37 29.40 -13.28
N ASN A 169 10.09 29.04 -13.31
CA ASN A 169 9.62 27.76 -13.82
C ASN A 169 8.90 27.86 -15.18
N GLU A 170 9.17 28.88 -15.98
CA GLU A 170 8.46 29.13 -17.25
C GLU A 170 8.47 27.93 -18.22
N LEU A 171 9.45 27.02 -18.12
CA LEU A 171 9.56 25.82 -18.96
C LEU A 171 8.69 24.66 -18.45
N PHE A 172 8.19 24.73 -17.23
CA PHE A 172 7.45 23.69 -16.53
C PHE A 172 6.01 24.12 -16.19
N VAL A 173 5.54 25.19 -16.86
CA VAL A 173 4.15 25.65 -16.74
C VAL A 173 3.29 24.85 -17.69
N GLU A 174 2.34 24.10 -17.14
CA GLU A 174 1.47 23.20 -17.90
C GLU A 174 0.12 23.02 -17.21
N ASP A 175 -0.98 23.02 -17.98
CA ASP A 175 -2.31 22.75 -17.48
C ASP A 175 -2.54 21.24 -17.42
N ASN A 176 -3.17 20.73 -16.33
CA ASN A 176 -3.53 19.32 -16.14
C ASN A 176 -2.35 18.34 -16.31
N PHE A 177 -1.17 18.69 -15.78
CA PHE A 177 0.08 17.99 -16.08
C PHE A 177 0.27 16.64 -15.34
N ASN A 178 -0.71 16.20 -14.49
CA ASN A 178 -0.63 14.98 -13.71
C ASN A 178 -1.46 13.85 -14.32
N ASP A 179 -1.14 13.46 -15.52
CA ASP A 179 -1.77 12.32 -16.18
C ASP A 179 -1.07 11.00 -15.82
N SER A 180 -1.75 9.89 -16.12
CA SER A 180 -1.16 8.56 -15.95
C SER A 180 -1.70 7.57 -16.96
N VAL A 181 -0.83 6.68 -17.44
CA VAL A 181 -1.17 5.56 -18.31
C VAL A 181 -0.83 4.26 -17.58
N LYS A 182 -1.80 3.36 -17.49
CA LYS A 182 -1.63 2.04 -16.88
C LYS A 182 -1.99 0.96 -17.88
N GLU A 183 -1.02 0.12 -18.22
CA GLU A 183 -1.19 -1.02 -19.11
C GLU A 183 -0.90 -2.32 -18.36
N GLY A 184 -1.61 -3.39 -18.68
CA GLY A 184 -1.29 -4.66 -18.05
C GLY A 184 -1.94 -5.86 -18.72
N TYR A 185 -1.44 -7.03 -18.31
CA TYR A 185 -1.86 -8.31 -18.85
C TYR A 185 -1.76 -9.44 -17.82
N ARG A 186 -2.55 -10.49 -18.07
CA ARG A 186 -2.45 -11.76 -17.35
C ARG A 186 -2.67 -12.92 -18.30
N ALA A 187 -1.81 -13.94 -18.24
CA ALA A 187 -1.99 -15.23 -18.88
C ALA A 187 -2.03 -16.31 -17.78
N ALA A 188 -3.15 -17.03 -17.66
CA ALA A 188 -3.33 -18.07 -16.67
C ALA A 188 -3.64 -19.41 -17.34
N LEU A 189 -3.12 -20.50 -16.77
CA LEU A 189 -3.32 -21.88 -17.19
C LEU A 189 -3.82 -22.71 -16.01
N ARG A 190 -4.87 -23.47 -16.22
CA ARG A 190 -5.30 -24.53 -15.29
C ARG A 190 -5.19 -25.87 -15.97
N VAL A 191 -4.61 -26.83 -15.25
CA VAL A 191 -4.51 -28.24 -15.65
C VAL A 191 -5.09 -29.11 -14.55
N ASP A 192 -6.23 -29.76 -14.78
CA ASP A 192 -6.79 -30.79 -13.93
C ASP A 192 -6.11 -32.11 -14.28
N LEU A 193 -5.13 -32.53 -13.48
CA LEU A 193 -4.40 -33.78 -13.69
C LEU A 193 -5.31 -35.00 -13.54
N ASN A 194 -6.25 -34.90 -12.63
CA ASN A 194 -7.34 -35.86 -12.37
C ASN A 194 -8.37 -35.18 -11.44
N ASP A 195 -9.36 -35.91 -10.95
CA ASP A 195 -10.45 -35.41 -10.09
C ASP A 195 -9.96 -34.83 -8.75
N SER A 196 -8.73 -35.16 -8.34
CA SER A 196 -8.18 -34.80 -7.03
C SER A 196 -6.98 -33.86 -7.11
N TRP A 197 -6.36 -33.66 -8.28
CA TRP A 197 -5.13 -32.89 -8.44
C TRP A 197 -5.24 -31.87 -9.55
N LYS A 198 -4.85 -30.64 -9.25
CA LYS A 198 -4.81 -29.54 -10.21
C LYS A 198 -3.52 -28.71 -10.09
N ILE A 199 -3.17 -28.07 -11.20
CA ILE A 199 -2.10 -27.08 -11.30
C ILE A 199 -2.71 -25.80 -11.84
N ASP A 200 -2.49 -24.70 -11.14
CA ASP A 200 -2.76 -23.34 -11.60
C ASP A 200 -1.42 -22.63 -11.79
N ALA A 201 -1.18 -22.11 -12.98
CA ALA A 201 0.00 -21.28 -13.27
C ALA A 201 -0.47 -19.93 -13.85
N SER A 202 0.19 -18.85 -13.48
CA SER A 202 -0.10 -17.52 -14.03
C SER A 202 1.17 -16.72 -14.24
N PHE A 203 1.16 -15.93 -15.31
CA PHE A 203 2.10 -14.87 -15.57
C PHE A 203 1.31 -13.59 -15.80
N GLN A 204 1.66 -12.53 -15.10
CA GLN A 204 0.97 -11.24 -15.18
C GLN A 204 1.96 -10.11 -14.96
N GLY A 205 1.69 -8.98 -15.58
CA GLY A 205 2.47 -7.77 -15.42
C GLY A 205 1.64 -6.52 -15.62
N GLN A 206 2.16 -5.42 -15.14
CA GLN A 206 1.58 -4.10 -15.27
C GLN A 206 2.71 -3.08 -15.36
N GLU A 207 2.50 -2.09 -16.22
CA GLU A 207 3.31 -0.90 -16.35
C GLU A 207 2.43 0.32 -16.07
N THR A 208 2.93 1.26 -15.28
CA THR A 208 2.27 2.52 -14.96
C THR A 208 3.25 3.66 -15.18
N GLU A 209 2.96 4.51 -16.15
CA GLU A 209 3.67 5.74 -16.39
C GLU A 209 2.85 6.92 -15.85
N THR A 210 3.50 7.86 -15.16
CA THR A 210 2.83 9.08 -14.69
C THR A 210 3.69 10.29 -14.99
N ASP A 211 3.06 11.37 -15.42
CA ASP A 211 3.64 12.70 -15.45
C ASP A 211 3.10 13.53 -14.29
N GLY A 212 3.88 14.52 -13.83
CA GLY A 212 3.48 15.45 -12.79
C GLY A 212 3.33 14.88 -11.38
N VAL A 213 2.63 15.61 -10.55
CA VAL A 213 2.34 15.29 -9.14
C VAL A 213 0.85 15.43 -8.84
N TRP A 214 0.38 14.71 -7.84
CA TRP A 214 -1.00 14.78 -7.32
C TRP A 214 -1.14 15.79 -6.18
N ASP A 215 -0.09 16.59 -5.96
CA ASP A 215 -0.03 17.60 -4.91
C ASP A 215 -0.53 18.95 -5.42
N HIS A 216 -1.12 19.72 -4.50
CA HIS A 216 -1.43 21.12 -4.72
C HIS A 216 -0.96 22.00 -3.54
N ASN A 217 -0.83 23.29 -3.76
CA ASN A 217 -0.56 24.29 -2.73
C ASN A 217 -1.74 25.27 -2.62
N PRO A 218 -2.81 24.91 -1.88
CA PRO A 218 -4.03 25.72 -1.86
C PRO A 218 -3.84 27.08 -1.19
N ASP A 219 -2.91 27.18 -0.24
CA ASP A 219 -2.67 28.38 0.55
C ASP A 219 -1.98 29.48 -0.26
N ARG A 220 -1.09 29.09 -1.19
CA ARG A 220 -0.29 30.03 -1.99
C ARG A 220 -0.77 30.16 -3.43
N LEU A 221 -1.10 29.06 -4.07
CA LEU A 221 -1.38 29.00 -5.51
C LEU A 221 -2.84 28.72 -5.84
N GLY A 222 -3.62 28.26 -4.86
CA GLY A 222 -5.03 27.89 -5.05
C GLY A 222 -5.22 26.38 -5.26
N LYS A 223 -6.49 25.97 -5.30
CA LYS A 223 -6.85 24.54 -5.46
C LYS A 223 -6.38 24.01 -6.80
N TYR A 224 -5.84 22.77 -6.77
CA TYR A 224 -5.34 22.04 -7.93
C TYR A 224 -4.17 22.75 -8.67
N ASN A 225 -3.46 23.63 -7.99
CA ASN A 225 -2.29 24.32 -8.51
C ASN A 225 -1.05 24.01 -7.69
N VAL A 226 0.07 23.84 -8.37
CA VAL A 226 1.42 23.69 -7.82
C VAL A 226 2.41 24.47 -8.68
N SER A 227 3.64 24.68 -8.23
CA SER A 227 4.72 25.20 -9.07
C SER A 227 5.89 24.22 -9.06
N ARG A 228 6.31 23.78 -10.25
CA ARG A 228 7.43 22.84 -10.42
C ARG A 228 8.52 23.50 -11.25
N PHE A 229 9.78 23.22 -10.88
CA PHE A 229 10.99 23.83 -11.47
C PHE A 229 11.85 22.82 -12.23
N TYR A 230 11.45 21.54 -12.19
CA TYR A 230 11.95 20.39 -12.95
C TYR A 230 10.77 19.48 -13.29
N ASP A 231 11.01 18.52 -14.20
CA ASP A 231 10.03 17.50 -14.55
C ASP A 231 9.79 16.55 -13.36
N ASP A 232 8.55 16.11 -13.22
CA ASP A 232 8.14 15.04 -12.30
C ASP A 232 7.58 13.89 -13.10
N THR A 233 8.15 12.70 -12.96
CA THR A 233 7.68 11.49 -13.64
C THR A 233 7.80 10.29 -12.71
N THR A 234 7.00 9.26 -12.97
CA THR A 234 7.16 7.94 -12.35
C THR A 234 6.95 6.86 -13.39
N HIS A 235 7.81 5.86 -13.35
CA HIS A 235 7.66 4.63 -14.12
C HIS A 235 7.68 3.46 -13.13
N ASP A 236 6.60 2.65 -13.11
CA ASP A 236 6.42 1.48 -12.24
C ASP A 236 6.05 0.28 -13.10
N GLU A 237 7.00 -0.61 -13.33
CA GLU A 237 6.80 -1.85 -14.09
C GLU A 237 7.00 -3.05 -13.17
N TRP A 238 6.08 -4.02 -13.22
CA TRP A 238 6.26 -5.26 -12.49
C TRP A 238 5.71 -6.45 -13.25
N ASP A 239 6.40 -7.57 -13.09
CA ASP A 239 6.06 -8.87 -13.63
C ASP A 239 6.02 -9.92 -12.51
N ARG A 240 5.05 -10.81 -12.56
CA ARG A 240 4.91 -11.90 -11.59
C ARG A 240 4.59 -13.22 -12.28
N PHE A 241 5.40 -14.24 -11.96
CA PHE A 241 5.10 -15.63 -12.27
C PHE A 241 4.70 -16.39 -11.01
N SER A 242 3.68 -17.25 -11.08
CA SER A 242 3.30 -18.11 -9.96
C SER A 242 2.78 -19.46 -10.43
N VAL A 243 3.04 -20.49 -9.61
CA VAL A 243 2.53 -21.84 -9.79
C VAL A 243 1.97 -22.35 -8.46
N THR A 244 0.72 -22.81 -8.49
CA THR A 244 0.08 -23.49 -7.35
C THR A 244 -0.30 -24.91 -7.74
N VAL A 245 0.15 -25.89 -6.99
CA VAL A 245 -0.25 -27.30 -7.09
C VAL A 245 -1.14 -27.63 -5.90
N SER A 246 -2.36 -28.08 -6.16
CA SER A 246 -3.29 -28.49 -5.12
C SER A 246 -3.74 -29.93 -5.35
N GLY A 247 -3.84 -30.71 -4.27
CA GLY A 247 -4.24 -32.10 -4.40
C GLY A 247 -4.66 -32.78 -3.11
N ASP A 248 -5.58 -33.74 -3.22
CA ASP A 248 -6.04 -34.56 -2.12
C ASP A 248 -5.15 -35.80 -1.97
N LEU A 249 -4.53 -35.93 -0.78
CA LEU A 249 -3.71 -37.08 -0.37
C LEU A 249 -4.53 -38.18 0.32
N GLY A 250 -5.84 -38.01 0.46
CA GLY A 250 -6.78 -38.93 1.11
C GLY A 250 -6.92 -38.69 2.62
N PHE A 251 -5.92 -38.15 3.29
CA PHE A 251 -5.95 -37.79 4.72
C PHE A 251 -5.78 -36.27 4.94
N ALA A 252 -5.31 -35.57 3.95
CA ALA A 252 -5.09 -34.14 3.94
C ALA A 252 -5.07 -33.58 2.51
N ASP A 253 -5.41 -32.32 2.35
CA ASP A 253 -5.22 -31.54 1.13
C ASP A 253 -3.85 -30.88 1.15
N LEU A 254 -3.09 -31.07 0.08
CA LEU A 254 -1.82 -30.40 -0.17
C LEU A 254 -2.07 -29.12 -0.97
N THR A 255 -1.44 -28.03 -0.56
CA THR A 255 -1.22 -26.85 -1.38
C THR A 255 0.27 -26.55 -1.40
N PHE A 256 0.85 -26.47 -2.59
CA PHE A 256 2.22 -26.01 -2.81
C PHE A 256 2.16 -24.83 -3.74
N THR A 257 2.75 -23.70 -3.34
CA THR A 257 2.81 -22.48 -4.15
C THR A 257 4.24 -21.97 -4.22
N THR A 258 4.66 -21.54 -5.40
CA THR A 258 5.88 -20.76 -5.59
C THR A 258 5.59 -19.60 -6.52
N SER A 259 6.22 -18.47 -6.26
CA SER A 259 6.09 -17.26 -7.09
C SER A 259 7.38 -16.46 -7.09
N SER A 260 7.62 -15.76 -8.20
CA SER A 260 8.65 -14.76 -8.39
C SER A 260 7.99 -13.47 -8.86
N LEU A 261 8.32 -12.36 -8.24
CA LEU A 261 7.87 -11.01 -8.58
C LEU A 261 9.10 -10.14 -8.77
N GLU A 262 9.17 -9.44 -9.89
CA GLU A 262 10.19 -8.44 -10.22
C GLU A 262 9.49 -7.10 -10.41
N ARG A 263 10.06 -6.02 -9.87
CA ARG A 263 9.53 -4.65 -9.99
C ARG A 263 10.67 -3.67 -10.21
N ASP A 264 10.52 -2.87 -11.25
CA ASP A 264 11.35 -1.68 -11.51
C ASP A 264 10.52 -0.44 -11.23
N PHE A 265 11.06 0.46 -10.39
CA PHE A 265 10.38 1.66 -9.96
C PHE A 265 11.31 2.86 -10.04
N GLU A 266 11.03 3.76 -10.99
CA GLU A 266 11.81 4.95 -11.26
C GLU A 266 10.99 6.19 -10.92
N VAL A 267 11.61 7.16 -10.25
CA VAL A 267 11.00 8.45 -9.89
C VAL A 267 11.95 9.57 -10.26
N LEU A 268 11.44 10.54 -11.00
CA LEU A 268 12.06 11.84 -11.18
C LEU A 268 11.17 12.89 -10.52
N SER A 269 11.74 13.78 -9.72
CA SER A 269 10.93 14.77 -9.00
C SER A 269 11.68 16.09 -8.76
N ASP A 270 10.94 17.19 -8.83
CA ASP A 270 11.44 18.51 -8.40
C ASP A 270 11.56 18.58 -6.88
N TYR A 271 12.75 18.88 -6.40
CA TYR A 271 13.09 19.05 -4.98
C TYR A 271 13.62 20.46 -4.66
N SER A 272 13.38 21.42 -5.56
CA SER A 272 13.96 22.78 -5.50
C SER A 272 13.58 23.55 -4.24
N HIS A 273 12.36 23.33 -3.70
CA HIS A 273 11.89 23.98 -2.48
C HIS A 273 12.70 23.58 -1.24
N TYR A 274 13.27 22.40 -1.19
CA TYR A 274 14.14 21.94 -0.10
C TYR A 274 15.37 22.84 0.09
N SER A 275 15.88 23.46 -0.98
CA SER A 275 17.04 24.37 -0.90
C SER A 275 16.74 25.74 -0.29
N ILE A 276 15.47 26.06 0.00
CA ILE A 276 15.08 27.36 0.60
C ILE A 276 15.52 27.46 2.07
N ASP A 277 15.76 26.36 2.78
CA ASP A 277 16.28 26.37 4.15
C ASP A 277 17.72 26.91 4.24
N GLY A 278 18.42 26.95 3.10
CA GLY A 278 19.79 27.45 3.02
C GLY A 278 20.87 26.42 3.35
N TYR A 279 20.52 25.15 3.66
CA TYR A 279 21.50 24.11 3.95
C TYR A 279 22.35 23.77 2.72
N VAL A 280 21.72 23.49 1.59
CA VAL A 280 22.43 23.18 0.34
C VAL A 280 23.21 24.39 -0.15
N GLU A 281 22.66 25.61 -0.03
CA GLU A 281 23.41 26.83 -0.33
C GLU A 281 24.65 26.98 0.56
N GLY A 282 24.49 26.87 1.88
CA GLY A 282 25.54 27.18 2.85
C GLY A 282 26.72 26.19 2.80
N TYR A 283 26.47 24.94 2.48
CA TYR A 283 27.50 23.91 2.50
C TYR A 283 28.02 23.49 1.12
N TYR A 284 27.25 23.67 0.04
CA TYR A 284 27.61 23.14 -1.27
C TYR A 284 27.66 24.20 -2.36
N THR A 285 26.64 25.01 -2.54
CA THR A 285 26.53 25.92 -3.70
C THR A 285 26.99 27.34 -3.43
N CYS A 286 27.07 27.79 -2.17
CA CYS A 286 27.59 29.09 -1.74
C CYS A 286 28.75 28.99 -0.74
N TYR A 287 29.42 27.87 -0.65
CA TYR A 287 30.59 27.73 0.22
C TYR A 287 31.86 28.25 -0.49
N GLU A 288 31.94 29.59 -0.64
CA GLU A 288 32.95 30.28 -1.46
C GLU A 288 34.40 29.88 -1.13
N TYR A 289 34.71 29.53 0.11
CA TYR A 289 36.05 29.13 0.53
C TYR A 289 36.54 27.85 -0.14
N TYR A 290 35.64 26.90 -0.37
CA TYR A 290 35.98 25.60 -0.98
C TYR A 290 35.61 25.53 -2.46
N PHE A 291 34.46 26.12 -2.86
CA PHE A 291 33.83 25.80 -4.16
C PHE A 291 33.63 27.04 -5.05
N GLY A 292 34.04 28.23 -4.59
CA GLY A 292 33.94 29.44 -5.42
C GLY A 292 32.58 30.18 -5.26
N PRO A 293 32.21 31.05 -6.23
CA PRO A 293 31.02 31.89 -6.10
C PRO A 293 29.74 31.06 -6.06
N CYS A 294 28.69 31.63 -5.46
CA CYS A 294 27.37 31.01 -5.40
C CYS A 294 26.84 30.62 -6.78
N VAL A 295 26.22 29.46 -6.86
CA VAL A 295 25.53 28.93 -8.04
C VAL A 295 24.08 28.55 -7.66
N ASP A 296 23.24 28.27 -8.65
CA ASP A 296 21.84 27.85 -8.48
C ASP A 296 21.76 26.57 -7.64
N PRO A 297 21.11 26.57 -6.46
CA PRO A 297 21.01 25.42 -5.57
C PRO A 297 19.78 24.55 -5.82
N SER A 298 19.02 24.80 -6.87
CA SER A 298 17.83 23.98 -7.18
C SER A 298 18.17 22.51 -7.38
N ILE A 299 17.28 21.64 -6.93
CA ILE A 299 17.51 20.20 -6.84
C ILE A 299 16.51 19.46 -7.71
N GLN A 300 17.01 18.49 -8.47
CA GLN A 300 16.24 17.42 -9.07
C GLN A 300 16.54 16.11 -8.33
N PHE A 301 15.51 15.41 -7.92
CA PHE A 301 15.61 14.11 -7.27
C PHE A 301 15.35 13.01 -8.29
N GLU A 302 16.18 11.99 -8.29
CA GLU A 302 16.02 10.77 -9.07
C GLU A 302 16.14 9.56 -8.13
N ASN A 303 15.29 8.57 -8.32
CA ASN A 303 15.37 7.32 -7.57
C ASN A 303 15.05 6.14 -8.47
N ASP A 304 16.01 5.24 -8.60
CA ASP A 304 15.87 3.97 -9.31
C ASP A 304 15.83 2.85 -8.28
N THR A 305 14.78 2.03 -8.32
CA THR A 305 14.63 0.88 -7.43
C THR A 305 14.32 -0.36 -8.24
N HIS A 306 15.10 -1.40 -8.03
CA HIS A 306 14.86 -2.74 -8.55
C HIS A 306 14.58 -3.70 -7.41
N GLN A 307 13.49 -4.46 -7.48
CA GLN A 307 13.07 -5.40 -6.44
C GLN A 307 12.82 -6.77 -7.04
N GLU A 308 13.42 -7.81 -6.42
CA GLU A 308 13.13 -9.22 -6.70
C GLU A 308 12.54 -9.86 -5.44
N TYR A 309 11.39 -10.54 -5.55
CA TYR A 309 10.69 -11.15 -4.43
C TYR A 309 10.24 -12.56 -4.75
N ASP A 310 10.98 -13.54 -4.22
CA ASP A 310 10.70 -14.97 -4.39
C ASP A 310 10.01 -15.55 -3.16
N THR A 311 8.97 -16.35 -3.37
CA THR A 311 8.26 -17.01 -2.28
C THR A 311 8.01 -18.50 -2.59
N THR A 312 8.07 -19.33 -1.56
CA THR A 312 7.67 -20.73 -1.64
C THR A 312 6.94 -21.13 -0.36
N GLU A 313 5.76 -21.70 -0.51
CA GLU A 313 4.97 -22.25 0.59
C GLU A 313 4.53 -23.68 0.28
N ILE A 314 4.58 -24.54 1.28
CA ILE A 314 3.94 -25.85 1.29
C ILE A 314 3.01 -25.93 2.48
N ARG A 315 1.75 -26.31 2.26
CA ARG A 315 0.71 -26.41 3.27
C ARG A 315 -0.07 -27.71 3.15
N LEU A 316 -0.30 -28.35 4.28
CA LEU A 316 -1.18 -29.52 4.42
C LEU A 316 -2.34 -29.14 5.34
N ALA A 317 -3.57 -29.37 4.90
CA ALA A 317 -4.78 -29.19 5.68
C ALA A 317 -5.50 -30.54 5.81
N SER A 318 -5.85 -30.94 7.04
CA SER A 318 -6.64 -32.16 7.22
C SER A 318 -8.00 -32.04 6.54
N ASN A 319 -8.45 -33.10 5.89
CA ASN A 319 -9.78 -33.17 5.22
C ASN A 319 -10.74 -34.16 5.95
N SER A 320 -10.62 -34.22 7.27
CA SER A 320 -11.41 -35.11 8.12
C SER A 320 -12.72 -34.46 8.59
N ASP A 321 -13.84 -35.20 8.57
CA ASP A 321 -15.10 -34.79 9.21
C ASP A 321 -15.06 -34.93 10.75
N GLY A 322 -13.88 -35.23 11.31
CA GLY A 322 -13.67 -35.47 12.74
C GLY A 322 -13.71 -34.18 13.57
N ARG A 323 -13.69 -34.37 14.92
CA ARG A 323 -13.62 -33.24 15.87
C ARG A 323 -12.23 -32.58 15.96
N PHE A 324 -11.26 -33.12 15.26
CA PHE A 324 -9.88 -32.64 15.23
C PHE A 324 -9.47 -32.40 13.80
N ASN A 325 -9.21 -31.14 13.45
CA ASN A 325 -8.66 -30.72 12.19
C ASN A 325 -7.39 -29.92 12.43
N TRP A 326 -6.56 -29.83 11.42
CA TRP A 326 -5.28 -29.14 11.52
C TRP A 326 -4.81 -28.62 10.15
N ILE A 327 -4.02 -27.56 10.21
CA ILE A 327 -3.20 -27.06 9.11
C ILE A 327 -1.75 -27.05 9.61
N ILE A 328 -0.81 -27.47 8.78
CA ILE A 328 0.63 -27.31 9.00
C ILE A 328 1.29 -26.88 7.70
N GLY A 329 2.28 -26.00 7.79
CA GLY A 329 2.98 -25.51 6.63
C GLY A 329 4.42 -25.09 6.92
N ALA A 330 5.16 -24.89 5.84
CA ALA A 330 6.46 -24.26 5.83
C ALA A 330 6.48 -23.18 4.76
N PHE A 331 7.14 -22.08 5.06
CA PHE A 331 7.22 -20.89 4.21
C PHE A 331 8.67 -20.43 4.11
N MET A 332 9.05 -19.94 2.95
CA MET A 332 10.34 -19.32 2.70
C MET A 332 10.15 -18.17 1.73
N THR A 333 10.82 -17.06 1.99
CA THR A 333 10.87 -15.91 1.09
C THR A 333 12.26 -15.31 1.07
N GLU A 334 12.66 -14.83 -0.10
CA GLU A 334 13.87 -14.06 -0.36
C GLU A 334 13.45 -12.76 -1.07
N ASN A 335 13.96 -11.64 -0.59
CA ASN A 335 13.70 -10.32 -1.16
C ASN A 335 15.02 -9.58 -1.33
N GLU A 336 15.31 -9.14 -2.56
CA GLU A 336 16.40 -8.23 -2.86
C GLU A 336 15.82 -6.90 -3.33
N THR A 337 16.29 -5.80 -2.73
CA THR A 337 15.94 -4.43 -3.13
C THR A 337 17.23 -3.65 -3.36
N ALA A 338 17.55 -3.38 -4.61
CA ALA A 338 18.60 -2.46 -5.02
C ALA A 338 17.98 -1.09 -5.29
N TYR A 339 18.55 -0.03 -4.71
CA TYR A 339 18.07 1.33 -4.94
C TYR A 339 19.22 2.34 -5.01
N ASP A 340 19.08 3.29 -5.95
CA ASP A 340 19.98 4.43 -6.13
C ASP A 340 19.13 5.72 -6.09
N SER A 341 19.21 6.41 -4.96
CA SER A 341 18.55 7.71 -4.78
C SER A 341 19.57 8.82 -4.92
N GLN A 342 19.33 9.75 -5.83
CA GLN A 342 20.27 10.78 -6.28
C GLN A 342 19.63 12.17 -6.17
N TRP A 343 20.33 13.10 -5.53
CA TRP A 343 19.93 14.51 -5.45
C TRP A 343 20.88 15.34 -6.31
N HIS A 344 20.43 15.67 -7.50
CA HIS A 344 21.17 16.46 -8.48
C HIS A 344 21.03 17.96 -8.21
N VAL A 345 22.15 18.66 -8.18
CA VAL A 345 22.23 20.11 -8.24
C VAL A 345 23.01 20.48 -9.50
N PRO A 346 22.34 20.67 -10.65
CA PRO A 346 23.00 20.76 -11.97
C PRO A 346 24.07 21.87 -12.10
N ALA A 347 24.00 22.89 -11.23
CA ALA A 347 24.96 24.00 -11.23
C ALA A 347 26.09 23.83 -10.20
N ILE A 348 26.13 22.76 -9.40
CA ILE A 348 27.10 22.58 -8.33
C ILE A 348 28.53 22.53 -8.89
N ASN A 349 29.50 23.02 -8.11
CA ASN A 349 30.90 22.81 -8.47
C ASN A 349 31.25 21.31 -8.36
N PRO A 350 31.86 20.67 -9.37
CA PRO A 350 32.23 19.25 -9.32
C PRO A 350 33.09 18.85 -8.11
N ASP A 351 33.85 19.80 -7.52
CA ASP A 351 34.60 19.55 -6.28
C ASP A 351 33.67 19.44 -5.04
N ALA A 352 32.43 19.90 -5.13
CA ALA A 352 31.40 19.76 -4.09
C ALA A 352 30.50 18.55 -4.32
N ALA A 353 30.58 17.91 -5.48
CA ALA A 353 29.78 16.76 -5.82
C ALA A 353 30.31 15.47 -5.17
N VAL A 354 29.45 14.47 -5.02
CA VAL A 354 29.83 13.11 -4.61
C VAL A 354 30.86 12.58 -5.61
N PRO A 355 31.99 12.02 -5.16
CA PRO A 355 33.05 11.55 -6.07
C PRO A 355 32.56 10.51 -7.08
N GLY A 356 32.82 10.77 -8.35
CA GLY A 356 32.35 9.96 -9.47
C GLY A 356 31.11 10.52 -10.18
N SER A 357 30.51 11.60 -9.63
CA SER A 357 29.48 12.38 -10.29
C SER A 357 29.96 13.82 -10.56
N ASP A 358 29.25 14.54 -11.41
CA ASP A 358 29.53 15.94 -11.73
C ASP A 358 28.55 16.91 -11.02
N ASP A 359 27.39 16.41 -10.51
CA ASP A 359 26.28 17.23 -10.04
C ASP A 359 25.51 16.68 -8.81
N LEU A 360 25.85 15.48 -8.30
CA LEU A 360 25.21 14.93 -7.10
C LEU A 360 25.74 15.60 -5.84
N TYR A 361 24.89 16.29 -5.08
CA TYR A 361 25.30 16.73 -3.74
C TYR A 361 25.12 15.63 -2.69
N TYR A 362 24.15 14.71 -2.92
CA TYR A 362 23.86 13.57 -2.05
C TYR A 362 23.48 12.33 -2.86
N GLN A 363 23.84 11.16 -2.37
CA GLN A 363 23.47 9.88 -2.97
C GLN A 363 23.30 8.79 -1.92
N THR A 364 22.32 7.90 -2.17
CA THR A 364 22.15 6.61 -1.50
C THR A 364 22.12 5.52 -2.57
N ASP A 365 23.15 4.68 -2.64
CA ASP A 365 23.29 3.59 -3.60
C ASP A 365 23.55 2.31 -2.81
N GLN A 366 22.51 1.49 -2.62
CA GLN A 366 22.50 0.38 -1.68
C GLN A 366 21.73 -0.82 -2.21
N VAL A 367 22.14 -2.01 -1.73
CA VAL A 367 21.40 -3.26 -1.92
C VAL A 367 21.01 -3.79 -0.55
N ARG A 368 19.73 -4.04 -0.38
CA ARG A 368 19.10 -4.70 0.78
C ARG A 368 18.71 -6.10 0.37
N TYR A 369 19.08 -7.09 1.18
CA TYR A 369 18.64 -8.48 1.04
C TYR A 369 17.95 -8.93 2.33
N GLU A 370 16.81 -9.59 2.22
CA GLU A 370 16.03 -10.10 3.33
C GLU A 370 15.57 -11.52 3.04
N GLU A 371 15.68 -12.38 4.04
CA GLU A 371 15.21 -13.76 4.00
C GLU A 371 14.33 -14.05 5.23
N GLU A 372 13.21 -14.74 5.03
CA GLU A 372 12.43 -15.35 6.11
C GLU A 372 12.21 -16.81 5.82
N SER A 373 12.45 -17.66 6.82
CA SER A 373 12.00 -19.05 6.81
C SER A 373 11.12 -19.32 8.04
N ALA A 374 10.02 -20.05 7.84
CA ALA A 374 9.08 -20.29 8.91
C ALA A 374 8.43 -21.68 8.84
N VAL A 375 8.06 -22.19 10.01
CA VAL A 375 7.17 -23.36 10.18
C VAL A 375 5.96 -22.91 10.99
N PHE A 376 4.79 -23.24 10.51
CA PHE A 376 3.54 -22.79 11.13
C PHE A 376 2.46 -23.88 11.14
N GLY A 377 1.46 -23.69 12.00
CA GLY A 377 0.29 -24.54 11.98
C GLY A 377 -0.84 -24.05 12.88
N GLU A 378 -2.03 -24.51 12.58
CA GLU A 378 -3.23 -24.33 13.40
C GLU A 378 -3.93 -25.66 13.66
N VAL A 379 -4.49 -25.81 14.85
CA VAL A 379 -5.29 -26.96 15.28
C VAL A 379 -6.69 -26.48 15.61
N TYR A 380 -7.69 -27.16 15.06
CA TYR A 380 -9.12 -26.91 15.26
C TYR A 380 -9.73 -28.03 16.05
N LEU A 381 -10.19 -27.75 17.26
CA LEU A 381 -10.76 -28.68 18.21
C LEU A 381 -12.25 -28.44 18.39
N GLN A 382 -13.10 -29.26 17.81
CA GLN A 382 -14.52 -29.22 18.05
C GLN A 382 -14.83 -29.78 19.45
N LEU A 383 -14.91 -28.88 20.47
CA LEU A 383 -15.13 -29.27 21.87
C LEU A 383 -16.50 -29.90 22.07
N ASN A 384 -17.50 -29.38 21.39
CA ASN A 384 -18.86 -29.92 21.25
C ASN A 384 -19.49 -29.40 19.95
N ASP A 385 -20.74 -29.79 19.67
CA ASP A 385 -21.43 -29.44 18.41
C ASP A 385 -21.58 -27.95 18.12
N LYS A 386 -21.29 -27.09 19.11
CA LYS A 386 -21.43 -25.64 19.03
C LYS A 386 -20.16 -24.86 19.33
N THR A 387 -19.13 -25.51 19.85
CA THR A 387 -17.94 -24.81 20.35
C THR A 387 -16.70 -25.37 19.70
N GLU A 388 -15.94 -24.51 19.05
CA GLU A 388 -14.65 -24.82 18.48
C GLU A 388 -13.54 -23.98 19.14
N LEU A 389 -12.41 -24.61 19.42
CA LEU A 389 -11.18 -23.99 19.88
C LEU A 389 -10.14 -24.09 18.78
N THR A 390 -9.56 -22.96 18.38
CA THR A 390 -8.42 -22.89 17.46
C THR A 390 -7.17 -22.50 18.22
N LEU A 391 -6.07 -23.20 17.97
CA LEU A 391 -4.75 -22.89 18.50
C LEU A 391 -3.78 -22.81 17.33
N GLY A 392 -3.12 -21.67 17.16
CA GLY A 392 -2.16 -21.42 16.10
C GLY A 392 -0.77 -21.08 16.66
N HIS A 393 0.27 -21.46 15.93
CA HIS A 393 1.65 -21.13 16.24
C HIS A 393 2.49 -21.02 14.97
N ARG A 394 3.40 -20.04 14.92
CA ARG A 394 4.44 -19.87 13.89
C ARG A 394 5.76 -19.63 14.59
N SER A 395 6.80 -20.32 14.15
CA SER A 395 8.19 -20.04 14.48
C SER A 395 8.92 -19.65 13.20
N PHE A 396 9.73 -18.62 13.28
CA PHE A 396 10.41 -18.04 12.11
C PHE A 396 11.83 -17.60 12.44
N ASP A 397 12.67 -17.63 11.43
CA ASP A 397 14.02 -17.09 11.41
C ASP A 397 14.08 -16.06 10.28
N THR A 398 14.74 -14.91 10.53
CA THR A 398 14.90 -13.82 9.57
C THR A 398 16.37 -13.38 9.51
N GLU A 399 16.83 -13.07 8.30
CA GLU A 399 18.14 -12.44 8.06
C GLU A 399 17.94 -11.21 7.19
N ALA A 400 18.63 -10.10 7.50
CA ALA A 400 18.63 -8.91 6.65
C ALA A 400 20.06 -8.37 6.52
N THR A 401 20.47 -8.02 5.30
CA THR A 401 21.74 -7.35 5.03
C THR A 401 21.50 -6.04 4.29
N LEU A 402 22.36 -5.04 4.54
CA LEU A 402 22.34 -3.77 3.82
C LEU A 402 23.77 -3.37 3.50
N LYS A 403 24.07 -3.12 2.22
CA LYS A 403 25.41 -2.79 1.72
C LYS A 403 25.37 -1.69 0.69
N GLY A 404 26.40 -0.82 0.71
CA GLY A 404 26.60 0.20 -0.30
C GLY A 404 27.06 1.53 0.25
N PHE A 405 26.67 2.60 -0.42
CA PHE A 405 27.05 3.97 -0.12
C PHE A 405 25.85 4.81 0.32
N VAL A 406 26.11 5.74 1.25
CA VAL A 406 25.19 6.84 1.58
C VAL A 406 26.01 8.07 1.97
N GLY A 407 25.69 9.24 1.42
CA GLY A 407 26.31 10.46 1.87
C GLY A 407 26.53 11.55 0.83
N THR A 408 27.31 12.54 1.25
CA THR A 408 27.76 13.71 0.50
C THR A 408 29.29 13.70 0.38
N VAL A 409 29.88 14.71 -0.22
CA VAL A 409 31.33 14.91 -0.21
C VAL A 409 31.88 15.14 1.20
N PHE A 410 31.06 15.63 2.14
CA PHE A 410 31.47 15.91 3.52
C PHE A 410 31.05 14.84 4.53
N TRP A 411 30.01 14.11 4.27
CA TRP A 411 29.37 13.24 5.26
C TRP A 411 29.06 11.86 4.68
N PRO A 412 29.18 10.75 5.45
CA PRO A 412 29.67 10.68 6.84
C PRO A 412 31.19 10.66 6.95
N ASN A 413 31.94 10.48 5.88
CA ASN A 413 33.36 10.14 5.92
C ASN A 413 34.31 11.19 5.36
N TYR A 414 33.86 12.40 5.05
CA TYR A 414 34.66 13.48 4.49
C TYR A 414 35.57 13.01 3.32
N ILE A 415 34.98 12.89 2.14
CA ILE A 415 35.64 12.40 0.93
C ILE A 415 36.05 13.50 -0.07
N LEU A 416 36.11 14.75 0.40
CA LEU A 416 36.49 15.92 -0.38
C LEU A 416 37.79 15.69 -1.14
N TYR A 417 37.79 16.02 -2.43
CA TYR A 417 38.90 15.80 -3.38
C TYR A 417 39.27 14.33 -3.61
N SER A 418 38.46 13.39 -3.20
CA SER A 418 38.60 11.98 -3.58
C SER A 418 38.17 11.78 -5.04
N SER A 419 38.81 10.85 -5.73
CA SER A 419 38.39 10.42 -7.06
C SER A 419 37.48 9.18 -7.03
N THR A 420 37.22 8.65 -5.83
CA THR A 420 36.44 7.43 -5.64
C THR A 420 35.47 7.58 -4.45
N ARG A 421 34.34 6.97 -4.58
CA ARG A 421 33.32 6.82 -3.54
C ARG A 421 33.43 5.38 -2.98
N PRO A 422 33.92 5.19 -1.74
CA PRO A 422 33.93 3.87 -1.12
C PRO A 422 32.55 3.58 -0.51
N ASP A 423 32.14 2.32 -0.53
CA ASP A 423 31.00 1.86 0.26
C ASP A 423 31.28 2.14 1.74
N ASN A 424 30.21 2.55 2.45
CA ASN A 424 30.31 2.92 3.88
C ASN A 424 29.20 2.31 4.74
N VAL A 425 28.34 1.47 4.15
CA VAL A 425 27.32 0.67 4.85
C VAL A 425 27.59 -0.80 4.53
N ASP A 426 27.72 -1.62 5.58
CA ASP A 426 27.79 -3.08 5.53
C ASP A 426 27.28 -3.61 6.87
N SER A 427 26.00 -3.91 6.94
CA SER A 427 25.32 -4.32 8.16
C SER A 427 24.54 -5.61 7.96
N VAL A 428 24.43 -6.39 9.03
CA VAL A 428 23.69 -7.66 9.06
C VAL A 428 22.82 -7.67 10.31
N TYR A 429 21.59 -8.11 10.15
CA TYR A 429 20.64 -8.41 11.22
C TYR A 429 20.21 -9.87 11.13
N ASP A 430 20.19 -10.58 12.27
CA ASP A 430 19.66 -11.96 12.40
C ASP A 430 18.62 -11.95 13.51
N GLY A 431 17.43 -12.51 13.25
CA GLY A 431 16.33 -12.62 14.21
C GLY A 431 15.69 -14.01 14.20
N SER A 432 15.22 -14.46 15.37
CA SER A 432 14.48 -15.71 15.51
C SER A 432 13.43 -15.53 16.60
N ASP A 433 12.16 -15.80 16.28
CA ASP A 433 11.07 -15.62 17.23
C ASP A 433 9.86 -16.48 16.89
N SER A 434 8.78 -16.33 17.65
CA SER A 434 7.53 -17.05 17.43
C SER A 434 6.31 -16.26 17.88
N ILE A 435 5.20 -16.49 17.21
CA ILE A 435 3.89 -15.90 17.52
C ILE A 435 2.82 -16.97 17.65
N SER A 436 1.77 -16.65 18.38
CA SER A 436 0.68 -17.58 18.68
C SER A 436 -0.69 -16.97 18.50
N LYS A 437 -1.70 -17.83 18.36
CA LYS A 437 -3.11 -17.46 18.26
C LYS A 437 -3.97 -18.43 19.04
N VAL A 438 -4.94 -17.90 19.76
CA VAL A 438 -6.00 -18.67 20.41
C VAL A 438 -7.34 -18.06 20.04
N ASN A 439 -8.23 -18.87 19.47
CA ASN A 439 -9.60 -18.45 19.19
C ASN A 439 -10.59 -19.46 19.78
N ILE A 440 -11.65 -18.98 20.36
CA ILE A 440 -12.82 -19.79 20.74
C ILE A 440 -14.04 -19.22 20.04
N SER A 441 -14.75 -20.08 19.31
CA SER A 441 -16.00 -19.75 18.66
C SER A 441 -17.16 -20.56 19.22
N TYR A 442 -18.32 -19.93 19.31
CA TYR A 442 -19.55 -20.54 19.82
C TYR A 442 -20.74 -20.24 18.91
N GLN A 443 -21.30 -21.31 18.31
CA GLN A 443 -22.53 -21.23 17.51
C GLN A 443 -23.74 -21.14 18.45
N ALA A 444 -24.15 -19.92 18.79
CA ALA A 444 -25.23 -19.68 19.74
C ALA A 444 -26.58 -20.17 19.20
N THR A 445 -26.85 -19.89 17.92
CA THR A 445 -27.97 -20.41 17.12
C THR A 445 -27.47 -20.78 15.74
N ASP A 446 -28.31 -21.35 14.87
CA ASP A 446 -27.94 -21.64 13.48
C ASP A 446 -27.54 -20.37 12.71
N ASP A 447 -28.05 -19.21 13.12
CA ASP A 447 -27.85 -17.92 12.48
C ASP A 447 -26.93 -16.97 13.27
N ALA A 448 -26.33 -17.40 14.39
CA ALA A 448 -25.53 -16.52 15.24
C ALA A 448 -24.30 -17.22 15.78
N LEU A 449 -23.14 -16.68 15.42
CA LEU A 449 -21.82 -17.05 15.92
C LEU A 449 -21.29 -15.91 16.80
N ILE A 450 -20.69 -16.26 17.93
CA ILE A 450 -19.86 -15.35 18.74
C ILE A 450 -18.46 -15.96 18.89
N TYR A 451 -17.45 -15.10 19.01
CA TYR A 451 -16.08 -15.57 19.15
C TYR A 451 -15.24 -14.63 20.02
N ALA A 452 -14.16 -15.18 20.56
CA ALA A 452 -13.11 -14.42 21.21
C ALA A 452 -11.75 -14.89 20.71
N THR A 453 -10.87 -13.95 20.39
CA THR A 453 -9.53 -14.22 19.85
C THR A 453 -8.47 -13.47 20.65
N VAL A 454 -7.34 -14.15 20.89
CA VAL A 454 -6.06 -13.51 21.19
C VAL A 454 -5.11 -13.93 20.09
N SER A 455 -4.54 -12.97 19.38
CA SER A 455 -3.62 -13.21 18.27
C SER A 455 -2.46 -12.24 18.28
N GLU A 456 -1.29 -12.75 17.90
CA GLU A 456 -0.06 -11.99 17.77
C GLU A 456 0.30 -11.81 16.30
N GLY A 457 0.94 -10.67 15.99
CA GLY A 457 1.54 -10.35 14.69
C GLY A 457 2.89 -9.70 14.92
N TYR A 458 3.73 -9.65 13.89
CA TYR A 458 5.07 -9.10 13.97
C TYR A 458 5.49 -8.44 12.66
N ARG A 459 6.47 -7.54 12.75
CA ARG A 459 7.33 -7.15 11.65
C ARG A 459 8.76 -7.56 12.00
N PRO A 460 9.54 -8.10 11.05
CA PRO A 460 10.94 -8.42 11.31
C PRO A 460 11.77 -7.18 11.58
N GLY A 461 12.87 -7.34 12.31
CA GLY A 461 13.89 -6.33 12.43
C GLY A 461 14.67 -6.17 11.13
N GLY A 462 15.54 -5.18 11.08
CA GLY A 462 16.30 -4.86 9.88
C GLY A 462 17.50 -3.96 10.14
N ASN A 463 18.00 -3.35 9.05
CA ASN A 463 19.23 -2.56 9.08
C ASN A 463 18.97 -1.10 8.70
N ASN A 464 19.60 -0.19 9.46
CA ASN A 464 19.67 1.22 9.14
C ASN A 464 20.76 1.52 8.12
N ARG A 465 20.55 2.52 7.28
CA ARG A 465 21.51 3.03 6.28
C ARG A 465 22.62 3.88 6.86
N THR A 466 22.94 3.72 8.14
CA THR A 466 24.04 4.38 8.81
C THR A 466 24.79 3.42 9.71
N THR A 467 26.10 3.66 9.91
CA THR A 467 26.91 2.92 10.88
C THR A 467 27.18 3.71 12.15
N GLN A 468 26.63 4.92 12.29
CA GLN A 468 26.96 5.82 13.40
C GLN A 468 26.17 5.55 14.69
N LEU A 469 24.92 5.09 14.56
CA LEU A 469 24.06 4.71 15.69
C LEU A 469 23.18 3.54 15.26
N GLY A 470 23.13 2.48 16.12
CA GLY A 470 22.23 1.35 15.89
C GLY A 470 22.18 0.91 14.42
N ALA A 471 23.18 0.16 13.98
CA ALA A 471 23.22 -0.32 12.59
C ALA A 471 22.00 -1.19 12.25
N SER A 472 21.27 -1.67 13.25
CA SER A 472 20.07 -2.50 13.12
C SER A 472 18.99 -2.08 14.12
N TYR A 473 17.77 -2.45 13.84
CA TYR A 473 16.61 -2.37 14.73
C TYR A 473 15.97 -3.76 14.88
N ASP A 474 15.33 -3.99 16.03
CA ASP A 474 14.74 -5.29 16.36
C ASP A 474 13.31 -5.44 15.78
N ALA A 475 12.79 -6.67 15.80
CA ALA A 475 11.40 -6.94 15.46
C ALA A 475 10.43 -6.23 16.43
N ASP A 476 9.26 -5.82 15.94
CA ASP A 476 8.16 -5.32 16.77
C ASP A 476 6.96 -6.27 16.76
N PHE A 477 6.17 -6.23 17.83
CA PHE A 477 5.10 -7.20 18.06
C PHE A 477 3.77 -6.52 18.38
N LEU A 478 2.70 -7.07 17.83
CA LEU A 478 1.34 -6.62 18.05
C LEU A 478 0.50 -7.74 18.66
N THR A 479 -0.07 -7.52 19.85
CA THR A 479 -1.00 -8.44 20.49
C THR A 479 -2.43 -7.89 20.42
N ASN A 480 -3.35 -8.65 19.84
CA ASN A 480 -4.75 -8.30 19.70
C ASN A 480 -5.64 -9.16 20.62
N TYR A 481 -6.52 -8.50 21.36
CA TYR A 481 -7.62 -9.11 22.11
C TYR A 481 -8.93 -8.68 21.47
N GLU A 482 -9.67 -9.64 20.92
CA GLU A 482 -10.90 -9.37 20.16
C GLU A 482 -12.08 -10.20 20.65
N PHE A 483 -13.26 -9.57 20.68
CA PHE A 483 -14.53 -10.23 20.85
C PHE A 483 -15.48 -9.80 19.74
N GLY A 484 -16.09 -10.77 19.04
CA GLY A 484 -16.95 -10.45 17.92
C GLY A 484 -18.15 -11.38 17.76
N PHE A 485 -18.99 -10.99 16.82
CA PHE A 485 -20.18 -11.76 16.45
C PHE A 485 -20.42 -11.69 14.93
N LYS A 486 -21.05 -12.75 14.40
CA LYS A 486 -21.55 -12.84 13.03
C LYS A 486 -22.98 -13.35 13.08
N THR A 487 -23.93 -12.58 12.50
CA THR A 487 -25.34 -12.93 12.61
C THR A 487 -26.08 -12.75 11.29
N ILE A 488 -27.06 -13.65 11.08
CA ILE A 488 -28.07 -13.52 10.04
C ILE A 488 -29.41 -13.25 10.73
N LEU A 489 -30.05 -12.17 10.37
CA LEU A 489 -31.27 -11.67 11.00
C LEU A 489 -32.40 -11.50 9.98
N MET A 490 -33.63 -11.27 10.46
CA MET A 490 -34.82 -10.97 9.65
C MET A 490 -35.11 -12.05 8.58
N ASP A 491 -35.00 -13.33 8.95
CA ASP A 491 -35.22 -14.48 8.06
C ASP A 491 -34.29 -14.45 6.82
N GLY A 492 -33.00 -14.18 7.04
CA GLY A 492 -31.97 -14.15 5.99
C GLY A 492 -31.82 -12.83 5.25
N ARG A 493 -32.65 -11.83 5.57
CA ARG A 493 -32.61 -10.53 4.89
C ARG A 493 -31.54 -9.57 5.40
N MET A 494 -30.96 -9.81 6.56
CA MET A 494 -29.93 -8.95 7.13
C MET A 494 -28.75 -9.81 7.62
N ARG A 495 -27.56 -9.53 7.10
CA ARG A 495 -26.29 -9.97 7.70
C ARG A 495 -25.78 -8.81 8.54
N LEU A 496 -25.41 -9.08 9.79
CA LEU A 496 -24.83 -8.12 10.70
C LEU A 496 -23.65 -8.76 11.41
N ASN A 497 -22.46 -8.19 11.25
CA ASN A 497 -21.23 -8.60 11.91
C ASN A 497 -20.71 -7.43 12.75
N GLY A 498 -19.93 -7.73 13.78
CA GLY A 498 -19.26 -6.71 14.55
C GLY A 498 -18.17 -7.29 15.45
N ALA A 499 -17.20 -6.46 15.78
CA ALA A 499 -16.11 -6.79 16.70
C ALA A 499 -15.77 -5.58 17.56
N VAL A 500 -15.30 -5.84 18.77
CA VAL A 500 -14.57 -4.90 19.63
C VAL A 500 -13.19 -5.46 19.87
N TYR A 501 -12.17 -4.61 19.84
CA TYR A 501 -10.79 -5.04 19.97
C TYR A 501 -9.98 -4.08 20.84
N SER A 502 -8.88 -4.63 21.37
CA SER A 502 -7.82 -3.90 22.06
C SER A 502 -6.48 -4.48 21.59
N MET A 503 -5.70 -3.66 20.94
CA MET A 503 -4.40 -4.03 20.40
C MET A 503 -3.31 -3.34 21.23
N GLN A 504 -2.24 -4.08 21.54
CA GLN A 504 -1.04 -3.60 22.20
C GLN A 504 0.13 -3.78 21.25
N TRP A 505 0.87 -2.72 21.02
CA TRP A 505 1.99 -2.71 20.10
C TRP A 505 3.25 -2.35 20.87
N ASP A 506 4.16 -3.32 20.95
CA ASP A 506 5.36 -3.28 21.74
C ASP A 506 6.59 -3.11 20.83
N ASP A 507 7.61 -2.35 21.30
CA ASP A 507 8.87 -2.11 20.61
C ASP A 507 8.72 -1.54 19.20
N ILE A 508 7.84 -0.57 19.01
CA ILE A 508 7.42 -0.04 17.69
C ILE A 508 8.62 0.40 16.87
N GLN A 509 8.72 -0.08 15.64
CA GLN A 509 9.64 0.43 14.64
C GLN A 509 9.11 1.75 14.09
N LEU A 510 9.70 2.87 14.49
CA LEU A 510 9.36 4.20 13.99
C LEU A 510 10.52 4.78 13.17
N GLY A 511 10.17 5.32 12.00
CA GLY A 511 11.08 6.16 11.23
C GLY A 511 11.21 7.54 11.89
N TRP A 512 12.43 8.06 12.00
CA TRP A 512 12.71 9.38 12.52
C TRP A 512 13.90 10.02 11.80
N PHE A 513 14.02 11.34 11.89
CA PHE A 513 15.07 12.12 11.26
C PHE A 513 15.87 12.91 12.28
N ASP A 514 17.20 12.81 12.21
CA ASP A 514 18.12 13.64 12.98
C ASP A 514 19.32 14.02 12.10
N PRO A 515 19.41 15.28 11.65
CA PRO A 515 20.47 15.73 10.74
C PRO A 515 21.88 15.66 11.34
N ASP A 516 22.00 15.52 12.67
CA ASP A 516 23.29 15.31 13.34
C ASP A 516 23.80 13.86 13.20
N ILE A 517 22.91 12.92 12.84
CA ILE A 517 23.23 11.49 12.70
C ILE A 517 23.17 11.06 11.24
N SER A 518 22.13 11.44 10.55
CA SER A 518 21.86 11.07 9.17
C SER A 518 21.11 12.19 8.46
N LEU A 519 21.42 12.42 7.19
CA LEU A 519 20.66 13.34 6.35
C LEU A 519 19.38 12.68 5.79
N LEU A 520 19.10 11.45 6.18
CA LEU A 520 17.91 10.71 5.82
C LEU A 520 17.34 10.00 7.05
N GLY A 521 16.07 9.64 7.01
CA GLY A 521 15.39 8.94 8.09
C GLY A 521 16.07 7.63 8.51
N LEU A 522 15.95 7.30 9.76
CA LEU A 522 16.42 6.07 10.41
C LEU A 522 15.24 5.40 11.11
N VAL A 523 15.38 4.12 11.44
CA VAL A 523 14.42 3.37 12.25
C VAL A 523 15.02 3.06 13.60
N ASP A 524 14.22 3.22 14.65
CA ASP A 524 14.55 2.77 16.00
C ASP A 524 13.33 2.06 16.62
N ASN A 525 13.57 1.16 17.57
CA ASN A 525 12.50 0.55 18.35
C ASN A 525 12.17 1.46 19.52
N VAL A 526 11.02 2.09 19.44
CA VAL A 526 10.69 3.17 20.37
C VAL A 526 9.27 3.07 20.86
N GLY A 527 9.15 2.96 22.17
CA GLY A 527 7.90 3.10 22.85
C GLY A 527 6.89 1.99 22.60
N GLU A 528 5.73 2.23 23.15
CA GLU A 528 4.56 1.36 23.05
C GLU A 528 3.36 2.17 22.56
N ALA A 529 2.48 1.52 21.82
CA ALA A 529 1.19 2.10 21.44
C ALA A 529 0.03 1.13 21.69
N SER A 530 -1.16 1.67 21.70
CA SER A 530 -2.39 0.87 21.75
C SER A 530 -3.42 1.39 20.78
N SER A 531 -4.22 0.46 20.24
CA SER A 531 -5.41 0.79 19.48
C SER A 531 -6.61 0.08 20.07
N ILE A 532 -7.62 0.84 20.48
CA ILE A 532 -8.88 0.31 21.02
C ILE A 532 -10.01 0.75 20.12
N GLY A 533 -10.84 -0.19 19.67
CA GLY A 533 -11.88 0.16 18.74
C GLY A 533 -13.02 -0.84 18.64
N PHE A 534 -13.93 -0.49 17.76
CA PHE A 534 -14.97 -1.40 17.31
C PHE A 534 -15.25 -1.21 15.82
N GLU A 535 -15.69 -2.28 15.19
CA GLU A 535 -16.14 -2.30 13.81
C GLU A 535 -17.47 -3.02 13.69
N ILE A 536 -18.27 -2.58 12.72
CA ILE A 536 -19.58 -3.18 12.42
C ILE A 536 -19.82 -3.10 10.92
N ASP A 537 -20.28 -4.19 10.33
CA ASP A 537 -20.76 -4.23 8.95
C ASP A 537 -22.14 -4.87 8.84
N SER A 538 -22.91 -4.41 7.87
CA SER A 538 -24.24 -4.94 7.59
C SER A 538 -24.58 -4.89 6.11
N LYS A 539 -25.25 -5.92 5.63
CA LYS A 539 -25.99 -5.90 4.36
C LYS A 539 -27.44 -6.25 4.64
N ILE A 540 -28.37 -5.39 4.20
CA ILE A 540 -29.80 -5.54 4.44
C ILE A 540 -30.58 -5.52 3.12
N ILE A 541 -31.46 -6.48 2.92
CA ILE A 541 -32.45 -6.52 1.84
C ILE A 541 -33.71 -5.82 2.35
N LEU A 542 -33.92 -4.57 1.92
CA LEU A 542 -35.06 -3.74 2.33
C LEU A 542 -36.35 -4.15 1.64
N SER A 543 -36.24 -4.56 0.38
CA SER A 543 -37.33 -5.14 -0.44
C SER A 543 -36.74 -6.01 -1.54
N ASP A 544 -37.57 -6.66 -2.35
CA ASP A 544 -37.14 -7.50 -3.49
C ASP A 544 -36.28 -6.73 -4.50
N ARG A 545 -36.30 -5.40 -4.45
CA ARG A 545 -35.59 -4.51 -5.41
C ARG A 545 -34.67 -3.50 -4.77
N VAL A 546 -34.57 -3.48 -3.45
CA VAL A 546 -33.74 -2.49 -2.75
C VAL A 546 -32.90 -3.18 -1.70
N SER A 547 -31.61 -3.00 -1.76
CA SER A 547 -30.67 -3.43 -0.72
C SER A 547 -29.78 -2.25 -0.27
N ALA A 548 -29.31 -2.32 0.96
CA ALA A 548 -28.37 -1.36 1.52
C ALA A 548 -27.20 -2.09 2.17
N THR A 549 -26.04 -1.48 2.13
CA THR A 549 -24.84 -1.86 2.88
C THR A 549 -24.45 -0.72 3.81
N PHE A 550 -23.92 -1.08 4.94
CA PHE A 550 -23.40 -0.13 5.92
C PHE A 550 -22.17 -0.76 6.57
N ALA A 551 -21.09 -0.01 6.69
CA ALA A 551 -19.95 -0.41 7.48
C ALA A 551 -19.39 0.82 8.21
N PHE A 552 -18.91 0.61 9.44
CA PHE A 552 -18.40 1.67 10.29
C PHE A 552 -17.34 1.11 11.24
N ALA A 553 -16.26 1.85 11.43
CA ALA A 553 -15.26 1.60 12.45
C ALA A 553 -14.99 2.87 13.26
N LYS A 554 -14.65 2.67 14.53
CA LYS A 554 -14.08 3.68 15.40
C LYS A 554 -12.82 3.13 16.03
N ASN A 555 -11.73 3.89 15.93
CA ASN A 555 -10.42 3.58 16.50
C ASN A 555 -10.02 4.70 17.49
N ASP A 556 -9.29 4.33 18.53
CA ASP A 556 -8.56 5.22 19.42
C ASP A 556 -7.14 4.65 19.50
N ALA A 557 -6.26 5.15 18.63
CA ALA A 557 -4.90 4.65 18.44
C ALA A 557 -3.90 5.69 18.93
N ILE A 558 -3.21 5.40 20.04
CA ILE A 558 -2.38 6.35 20.77
C ILE A 558 -1.06 5.74 21.25
N LEU A 559 -0.02 6.57 21.42
CA LEU A 559 1.16 6.20 22.19
C LEU A 559 0.79 5.97 23.65
N THR A 560 1.33 4.89 24.26
CA THR A 560 1.11 4.58 25.68
C THR A 560 2.23 5.08 26.59
N GLU A 561 3.35 5.53 26.02
CA GLU A 561 4.47 6.18 26.71
C GLU A 561 5.05 7.33 25.88
N ASP A 562 5.89 8.16 26.50
CA ASP A 562 6.61 9.23 25.79
C ASP A 562 7.72 8.61 24.93
N TYR A 563 7.86 9.08 23.70
CA TYR A 563 9.01 8.78 22.87
C TYR A 563 10.10 9.82 23.10
N GLU A 564 11.23 9.36 23.59
CA GLU A 564 12.40 10.21 23.88
C GLU A 564 13.56 9.84 22.96
N LEU A 565 14.06 10.82 22.20
CA LEU A 565 15.29 10.70 21.42
C LEU A 565 16.36 11.61 22.03
N ARG A 566 17.52 11.04 22.40
CA ARG A 566 18.65 11.77 22.99
C ARG A 566 18.28 12.67 24.18
N GLY A 567 17.21 12.35 24.91
CA GLY A 567 16.73 13.12 26.06
C GLY A 567 15.81 14.30 25.68
N ALA A 568 15.40 14.40 24.42
CA ALA A 568 14.29 15.24 23.99
C ALA A 568 13.04 14.36 23.79
N VAL A 569 11.87 14.87 24.14
CA VAL A 569 10.59 14.20 23.92
C VAL A 569 10.10 14.60 22.53
N GLU A 570 10.17 13.67 21.58
CA GLU A 570 9.76 13.86 20.19
C GLU A 570 8.26 13.60 19.99
N ALA A 571 7.70 12.61 20.71
CA ALA A 571 6.27 12.38 20.76
C ALA A 571 5.82 12.01 22.16
N ARG A 572 4.59 12.37 22.54
CA ARG A 572 4.10 12.25 23.91
C ARG A 572 3.10 11.13 24.08
N LYS A 573 3.09 10.56 25.25
CA LYS A 573 2.02 9.67 25.72
C LYS A 573 0.64 10.29 25.48
N ASN A 574 -0.30 9.46 25.00
CA ASN A 574 -1.66 9.79 24.56
C ASN A 574 -1.73 10.67 23.30
N GLN A 575 -0.65 10.75 22.54
CA GLN A 575 -0.66 11.35 21.23
C GLN A 575 -1.21 10.33 20.21
N ASP A 576 -2.11 10.77 19.34
CA ASP A 576 -2.70 9.91 18.32
C ASP A 576 -1.63 9.45 17.32
N LEU A 577 -1.69 8.21 16.87
CA LEU A 577 -0.87 7.71 15.78
C LEU A 577 -1.27 8.40 14.46
N PRO A 578 -0.31 8.60 13.54
CA PRO A 578 -0.59 9.25 12.25
C PRO A 578 -1.45 8.36 11.35
N PHE A 579 -2.12 8.95 10.35
CA PHE A 579 -2.97 8.28 9.37
C PHE A 579 -4.05 7.38 9.97
N THR A 580 -4.48 7.67 11.18
CA THR A 580 -5.47 6.90 11.93
C THR A 580 -6.70 7.77 12.20
N PRO A 581 -7.71 7.77 11.32
CA PRO A 581 -8.94 8.50 11.57
C PRO A 581 -9.72 7.87 12.73
N ASP A 582 -10.22 8.70 13.65
CA ASP A 582 -11.06 8.23 14.77
C ASP A 582 -12.27 7.44 14.30
N LYS A 583 -12.84 7.84 13.17
CA LYS A 583 -14.04 7.21 12.61
C LYS A 583 -13.90 7.12 11.10
N LYS A 584 -14.30 5.98 10.58
CA LYS A 584 -14.47 5.77 9.15
C LYS A 584 -15.73 4.95 8.90
N GLY A 585 -16.43 5.25 7.82
CA GLY A 585 -17.62 4.48 7.49
C GLY A 585 -17.98 4.59 6.02
N ASN A 586 -18.77 3.62 5.57
CA ASN A 586 -19.36 3.67 4.25
C ASN A 586 -20.85 3.27 4.30
N PHE A 587 -21.57 3.77 3.32
CA PHE A 587 -22.98 3.47 3.11
C PHE A 587 -23.21 3.23 1.61
N GLY A 588 -23.82 2.11 1.26
CA GLY A 588 -24.23 1.76 -0.10
C GLY A 588 -25.73 1.56 -0.19
N LEU A 589 -26.33 1.98 -1.29
CA LEU A 589 -27.73 1.72 -1.63
C LEU A 589 -27.83 1.27 -3.08
N THR A 590 -28.39 0.08 -3.29
CA THR A 590 -28.71 -0.45 -4.63
C THR A 590 -30.22 -0.53 -4.79
N ALA A 591 -30.75 0.06 -5.85
CA ALA A 591 -32.16 0.01 -6.22
C ALA A 591 -32.35 -0.50 -7.63
N GLU A 592 -32.97 -1.67 -7.80
CA GLU A 592 -33.39 -2.21 -9.10
C GLU A 592 -34.66 -1.52 -9.55
N LEU A 593 -34.55 -0.67 -10.57
CA LEU A 593 -35.70 0.05 -11.13
C LEU A 593 -36.56 -0.87 -12.03
N SER A 594 -35.92 -1.82 -12.66
CA SER A 594 -36.53 -2.87 -13.47
C SER A 594 -35.60 -4.10 -13.49
N ASP A 595 -36.04 -5.19 -14.11
CA ASP A 595 -35.21 -6.40 -14.30
C ASP A 595 -33.96 -6.15 -15.18
N LYS A 596 -33.86 -4.98 -15.81
CA LYS A 596 -32.76 -4.58 -16.70
C LYS A 596 -32.08 -3.28 -16.29
N SER A 597 -32.44 -2.69 -15.18
CA SER A 597 -31.80 -1.43 -14.78
C SER A 597 -31.76 -1.23 -13.27
N ARG A 598 -30.64 -0.68 -12.79
CA ARG A 598 -30.41 -0.38 -11.38
C ARG A 598 -29.73 0.97 -11.20
N ILE A 599 -29.90 1.53 -10.03
CA ILE A 599 -29.14 2.66 -9.51
C ILE A 599 -28.33 2.17 -8.30
N ASP A 600 -27.08 2.53 -8.25
CA ASP A 600 -26.17 2.31 -7.12
C ASP A 600 -25.68 3.67 -6.62
N PHE A 601 -25.78 3.89 -5.32
CA PHE A 601 -25.20 5.03 -4.61
C PHE A 601 -24.28 4.53 -3.52
N ASN A 602 -23.05 5.06 -3.44
CA ASN A 602 -22.09 4.79 -2.38
C ASN A 602 -21.61 6.11 -1.79
N TYR A 603 -21.33 6.11 -0.49
CA TYR A 603 -20.76 7.21 0.23
C TYR A 603 -19.75 6.68 1.26
N ALA A 604 -18.51 7.15 1.19
CA ALA A 604 -17.46 6.86 2.15
C ALA A 604 -17.14 8.15 2.93
N PHE A 605 -17.04 8.02 4.25
CA PHE A 605 -16.64 9.09 5.17
C PHE A 605 -15.36 8.70 5.89
N VAL A 606 -14.41 9.62 5.98
CA VAL A 606 -13.16 9.53 6.73
C VAL A 606 -13.07 10.73 7.66
N ASP A 607 -12.88 10.50 8.95
CA ASP A 607 -12.67 11.57 9.94
C ASP A 607 -11.27 12.16 9.76
N LYS A 608 -11.05 13.33 10.32
CA LYS A 608 -9.74 13.98 10.34
C LYS A 608 -8.69 13.09 11.01
N MET A 609 -7.44 13.24 10.58
CA MET A 609 -6.30 12.48 11.10
C MET A 609 -5.02 13.29 11.02
N TRP A 610 -4.04 12.94 11.86
CA TRP A 610 -2.72 13.54 11.79
C TRP A 610 -1.88 12.89 10.68
N ASN A 611 -1.03 13.69 10.02
CA ASN A 611 -0.12 13.20 8.97
C ASN A 611 1.20 12.67 9.52
N ASP A 612 1.59 13.07 10.73
CA ASP A 612 2.87 12.74 11.35
C ASP A 612 2.71 12.47 12.84
N LEU A 613 3.67 11.75 13.41
CA LEU A 613 3.77 11.47 14.84
C LEU A 613 4.52 12.59 15.59
N PHE A 614 5.52 13.22 14.97
CA PHE A 614 6.42 14.16 15.64
C PHE A 614 5.76 15.51 15.90
N TYR A 615 5.94 16.03 17.10
CA TYR A 615 5.14 17.09 17.69
C TYR A 615 5.21 18.44 16.93
N ASP A 616 6.37 18.78 16.38
CA ASP A 616 6.59 20.09 15.75
C ASP A 616 6.15 20.11 14.27
N ASP A 617 6.03 18.95 13.64
CA ASP A 617 5.73 18.81 12.20
C ASP A 617 4.36 18.22 11.92
N ARG A 618 3.51 18.07 12.96
CA ARG A 618 2.16 17.49 12.81
C ARG A 618 1.22 18.43 12.09
N GLU A 619 0.72 17.98 10.97
CA GLU A 619 -0.36 18.60 10.22
C GLU A 619 -1.65 17.76 10.33
N MET A 620 -2.79 18.43 10.37
CA MET A 620 -4.09 17.77 10.43
C MET A 620 -4.68 17.70 9.02
N GLN A 621 -4.91 16.50 8.52
CA GLN A 621 -5.75 16.28 7.35
C GLN A 621 -7.21 16.46 7.75
N ASP A 622 -7.96 17.23 6.99
CA ASP A 622 -9.38 17.49 7.26
C ASP A 622 -10.23 16.24 6.96
N SER A 623 -11.37 16.13 7.66
CA SER A 623 -12.35 15.07 7.39
C SER A 623 -13.00 15.28 6.03
N TYR A 624 -13.25 14.19 5.30
CA TYR A 624 -13.87 14.24 3.99
C TYR A 624 -14.92 13.16 3.77
N GLY A 625 -15.77 13.38 2.75
CA GLY A 625 -16.77 12.43 2.35
C GLY A 625 -16.94 12.33 0.85
N ILE A 626 -16.61 11.18 0.28
CA ILE A 626 -16.68 10.94 -1.17
C ILE A 626 -17.92 10.12 -1.50
N GLY A 627 -18.72 10.62 -2.43
CA GLY A 627 -19.91 9.95 -2.92
C GLY A 627 -19.79 9.54 -4.38
N SER A 628 -20.30 8.36 -4.73
CA SER A 628 -20.46 7.93 -6.12
C SER A 628 -21.91 7.54 -6.43
N LEU A 629 -22.36 7.80 -7.64
CA LEU A 629 -23.70 7.49 -8.14
C LEU A 629 -23.60 6.87 -9.51
N SER A 630 -24.23 5.72 -9.73
CA SER A 630 -24.26 5.12 -11.05
C SER A 630 -25.67 4.63 -11.42
N TYR A 631 -25.96 4.66 -12.71
CA TYR A 631 -27.13 4.05 -13.34
C TYR A 631 -26.65 3.03 -14.39
N THR A 632 -26.99 1.77 -14.18
CA THR A 632 -26.67 0.68 -15.11
C THR A 632 -27.94 0.18 -15.80
N MET A 633 -27.87 -0.01 -17.13
CA MET A 633 -28.94 -0.54 -17.93
C MET A 633 -28.44 -1.67 -18.85
N ASP A 634 -29.07 -2.83 -18.77
CA ASP A 634 -28.87 -3.93 -19.73
C ASP A 634 -29.54 -3.60 -21.07
N VAL A 635 -28.74 -3.37 -22.10
CA VAL A 635 -29.21 -3.09 -23.47
C VAL A 635 -29.48 -4.37 -24.26
N SER A 636 -28.88 -5.48 -23.85
CA SER A 636 -29.14 -6.83 -24.30
C SER A 636 -28.80 -7.84 -23.19
N ASP A 637 -29.01 -9.14 -23.46
CA ASP A 637 -28.61 -10.20 -22.52
C ASP A 637 -27.08 -10.30 -22.33
N GLN A 638 -26.31 -9.71 -23.22
CA GLN A 638 -24.83 -9.74 -23.21
C GLN A 638 -24.20 -8.39 -22.96
N ALA A 639 -24.95 -7.29 -23.04
CA ALA A 639 -24.36 -5.95 -22.98
C ALA A 639 -25.11 -5.04 -22.02
N SER A 640 -24.35 -4.19 -21.32
CA SER A 640 -24.87 -3.13 -20.47
C SER A 640 -24.17 -1.79 -20.72
N ILE A 641 -24.85 -0.72 -20.41
CA ILE A 641 -24.32 0.63 -20.35
C ILE A 641 -24.47 1.13 -18.92
N GLN A 642 -23.40 1.67 -18.37
CA GLN A 642 -23.39 2.36 -17.10
C GLN A 642 -23.06 3.84 -17.33
N VAL A 643 -23.83 4.71 -16.70
CA VAL A 643 -23.53 6.14 -16.60
C VAL A 643 -23.26 6.40 -15.12
N TYR A 644 -22.18 7.07 -14.80
CA TYR A 644 -21.75 7.27 -13.41
C TYR A 644 -21.15 8.65 -13.16
N PHE A 645 -21.17 9.01 -11.89
CA PHE A 645 -20.48 10.16 -11.31
C PHE A 645 -19.65 9.67 -10.13
N ASP A 646 -18.36 9.85 -10.20
CA ASP A 646 -17.46 9.69 -9.05
C ASP A 646 -17.21 11.07 -8.42
N ASN A 647 -16.98 11.09 -7.12
CA ASN A 647 -16.89 12.31 -6.32
C ASN A 647 -18.06 13.28 -6.62
N VAL A 648 -19.29 12.79 -6.50
CA VAL A 648 -20.52 13.52 -6.89
C VAL A 648 -20.67 14.88 -6.19
N PHE A 649 -20.06 15.03 -5.01
CA PHE A 649 -20.11 16.25 -4.19
C PHE A 649 -18.98 17.23 -4.51
N ASP A 650 -18.02 16.85 -5.37
CA ASP A 650 -16.85 17.66 -5.75
C ASP A 650 -15.97 17.98 -4.52
N GLU A 651 -15.83 17.01 -3.64
CA GLU A 651 -15.05 17.10 -2.41
C GLU A 651 -13.56 17.08 -2.72
N VAL A 652 -12.78 17.89 -2.02
CA VAL A 652 -11.32 17.86 -2.04
C VAL A 652 -10.87 17.11 -0.78
N ALA A 653 -10.44 15.88 -0.95
CA ALA A 653 -9.92 15.06 0.12
C ALA A 653 -8.40 15.20 0.19
N GLU A 654 -7.87 15.52 1.36
CA GLU A 654 -6.44 15.50 1.64
C GLU A 654 -6.02 14.04 1.89
N LEU A 655 -5.19 13.47 1.02
CA LEU A 655 -4.74 12.09 1.09
C LEU A 655 -3.38 11.94 1.74
N PHE A 656 -2.56 12.98 1.63
CA PHE A 656 -1.25 13.09 2.26
C PHE A 656 -0.86 14.58 2.36
N ILE A 657 -0.17 14.95 3.44
CA ILE A 657 0.41 16.29 3.59
C ILE A 657 1.92 16.12 3.77
N ASN A 658 2.70 16.71 2.87
CA ASN A 658 4.13 16.83 3.04
C ASN A 658 4.41 18.04 3.94
N SER A 659 4.73 17.80 5.20
CA SER A 659 5.04 18.81 6.22
C SER A 659 6.54 18.99 6.46
N GLU A 660 7.36 18.08 5.93
CA GLU A 660 8.82 18.13 6.08
C GLU A 660 9.47 19.18 5.16
N ASP A 661 8.80 19.55 4.07
CA ASP A 661 9.26 20.59 3.16
C ASP A 661 8.86 21.98 3.65
N ILE A 662 9.66 23.00 3.31
CA ILE A 662 9.40 24.41 3.62
C ILE A 662 8.09 24.89 2.99
N GLU A 663 7.69 24.29 1.89
CA GLU A 663 6.42 24.52 1.22
C GLU A 663 5.48 23.34 1.48
N LYS A 664 4.36 23.61 2.17
CA LYS A 664 3.32 22.62 2.42
C LYS A 664 2.66 22.20 1.10
N LEU A 665 2.86 20.95 0.73
CA LEU A 665 2.19 20.31 -0.40
C LEU A 665 1.17 19.30 0.10
N THR A 666 -0.01 19.26 -0.51
CA THR A 666 -1.09 18.35 -0.11
C THR A 666 -1.54 17.54 -1.31
N THR A 667 -1.39 16.21 -1.21
CA THR A 667 -1.92 15.29 -2.21
C THR A 667 -3.43 15.23 -2.12
N VAL A 668 -4.12 15.33 -3.26
CA VAL A 668 -5.59 15.40 -3.32
C VAL A 668 -6.17 14.38 -4.28
N ASN A 669 -7.42 14.02 -4.00
CA ASN A 669 -8.19 13.14 -4.87
C ASN A 669 -8.61 13.85 -6.17
N ARG A 670 -9.01 13.04 -7.16
CA ARG A 670 -9.59 13.52 -8.42
C ARG A 670 -10.89 14.30 -8.17
N PRO A 671 -11.11 15.45 -8.83
CA PRO A 671 -12.37 16.19 -8.82
C PRO A 671 -13.56 15.35 -9.30
N ARG A 672 -14.76 15.91 -9.21
CA ARG A 672 -15.96 15.22 -9.73
C ARG A 672 -15.78 14.81 -11.17
N THR A 673 -15.98 13.52 -11.43
CA THR A 673 -15.81 12.88 -12.74
C THR A 673 -17.14 12.30 -13.21
N PHE A 674 -17.49 12.56 -14.46
CA PHE A 674 -18.62 11.95 -15.15
C PHE A 674 -18.11 10.91 -16.13
N GLY A 675 -18.67 9.69 -16.09
CA GLY A 675 -18.25 8.61 -16.99
C GLY A 675 -19.39 7.83 -17.63
N ILE A 676 -19.07 7.22 -18.77
CA ILE A 676 -19.92 6.25 -19.47
C ILE A 676 -19.09 5.01 -19.74
N LYS A 677 -19.56 3.85 -19.24
CA LYS A 677 -18.94 2.53 -19.44
C LYS A 677 -19.87 1.62 -20.23
N TYR A 678 -19.37 1.07 -21.32
CA TYR A 678 -20.01 -0.02 -22.05
C TYR A 678 -19.33 -1.33 -21.65
N SER A 679 -20.13 -2.32 -21.27
CA SER A 679 -19.64 -3.66 -20.92
C SER A 679 -20.34 -4.70 -21.80
N TRP A 680 -19.56 -5.59 -22.38
CA TRP A 680 -20.05 -6.75 -23.10
C TRP A 680 -19.42 -8.01 -22.54
N LYS A 681 -20.25 -9.05 -22.32
CA LYS A 681 -19.79 -10.36 -21.86
C LYS A 681 -20.57 -11.44 -22.61
N MET A 682 -19.87 -12.46 -23.09
CA MET A 682 -20.48 -13.53 -23.89
C MET A 682 -21.48 -14.35 -23.07
N ASN A 683 -21.11 -14.71 -21.84
CA ASN A 683 -21.96 -15.45 -20.90
C ASN A 683 -22.23 -14.53 -19.70
N LYS A 684 -23.35 -13.79 -19.72
CA LYS A 684 -23.74 -12.85 -18.66
C LYS A 684 -24.73 -13.48 -17.69
#